data_5acac95f51c5f7b04ea4b9b0ae22413e
#
_entry.id   5acac95f51c5f7b04ea4b9b0ae22413e
#
_cell.length_a   1.000
_cell.length_b   1.000
_cell.length_c   1.000
_cell.angle_alpha   90.00
_cell.angle_beta   90.00
_cell.angle_gamma   90.00
#
_symmetry.space_group_name_H-M   'P 1'
#
loop_
_entity.id
_entity.type
_entity.pdbx_description
1 polymer ?
#
loop_
_entity_poly.entity_id
_entity_poly.type
_entity_poly.pdbx_seq_one_letter_code
_entity_poly.pdbx_strand_id
1 'polypeptide(L)'
;MKKLSLILSALCLGWTLSAQPGIISTREANDQGGQVLTMEETILSRELSPANIHTMWEDDGTLLMYKDGKFKTYDIAAGTYSDYTGKNKLSMQAVSKNGSLYVIYANGTERLVAERENDQITYGEYVSRNEFGIDGGTFWSPDNRKLAFYRKDESKVTSFPLLDITTRTGSLKEIKYPMAGMDSENVQLGIFDVVTGETVYAAVDDFGYDRYLTNITWSPDGEMIYIQVLDRSQKHLKLNAYSAQTGDFIKTILTEDNEKYVEPFDPLYFIKDQNFFIYRTANRDGYRNLYLCDNDGNIRRLTSVDADVKYVGNDGRYVYYTSAEVSPVENHLFRIEIKNLKKGVAKASFGKPQRLTFAEGWHEIQLSPDYKHFIDSYSSLCTPRVVNICTTDGKILKNLLTADDPTLDYAYTEISLGTVRSADGQYDNYYRLIKPKDFDPSKKYPVIVYVYGGPHSQMVQNTYLAQLRRWEMYMAQRGYLVYVQDNRGTENRGIAFEQAIHGQCGQAEMADQIEGVKMLMDLPYVDKERIGVHGWSYGGFMTISLITNYPDIFKVAVAGGPVIDWKWYEVMYGERYMDNPAVNPEGYEKTSLINKAKDLKGKLLICQGAIDPVVVWEHSLSFIRECIKNNVQVDYFPYPCAEHNVMGKDRVHLHDKISMYFEDYL
;
A
#
# COMPACT_ATOMS: atom_id res chain seq x y z
N MET A 1 -0.76 -40.78 -36.15
CA MET A 1 -0.47 -41.21 -34.77
C MET A 1 -0.71 -40.00 -33.91
N LYS A 2 -1.87 -40.00 -33.21
CA LYS A 2 -2.31 -38.89 -32.38
C LYS A 2 -1.65 -39.01 -31.01
N LYS A 3 -0.87 -38.02 -30.59
CA LYS A 3 -0.45 -37.88 -29.20
C LYS A 3 -1.50 -37.11 -28.43
N LEU A 4 -2.20 -37.81 -27.58
CA LEU A 4 -3.08 -37.27 -26.54
C LEU A 4 -2.17 -36.70 -25.44
N SER A 5 -2.21 -35.38 -25.23
CA SER A 5 -1.63 -34.77 -24.03
C SER A 5 -2.64 -34.95 -22.89
N LEU A 6 -2.30 -35.77 -21.92
CA LEU A 6 -2.99 -35.83 -20.63
C LEU A 6 -2.59 -34.60 -19.82
N ILE A 7 -3.55 -33.76 -19.52
CA ILE A 7 -3.46 -32.77 -18.45
C ILE A 7 -3.61 -33.55 -17.15
N LEU A 8 -2.50 -33.75 -16.42
CA LEU A 8 -2.53 -34.23 -15.05
C LEU A 8 -2.90 -33.05 -14.14
N SER A 9 -4.15 -32.99 -13.71
CA SER A 9 -4.52 -32.25 -12.52
C SER A 9 -3.93 -33.00 -11.32
N ALA A 10 -2.88 -32.45 -10.70
CA ALA A 10 -2.33 -32.98 -9.47
C ALA A 10 -3.35 -32.75 -8.34
N LEU A 11 -4.08 -33.80 -8.01
CA LEU A 11 -4.80 -33.90 -6.74
C LEU A 11 -3.73 -34.06 -5.64
N CYS A 12 -3.59 -33.06 -4.80
CA CYS A 12 -2.85 -33.14 -3.54
C CYS A 12 -3.59 -34.11 -2.60
N LEU A 13 -3.25 -35.39 -2.66
CA LEU A 13 -3.64 -36.37 -1.65
C LEU A 13 -2.50 -36.42 -0.62
N GLY A 14 -2.64 -35.63 0.44
CA GLY A 14 -1.71 -35.59 1.56
C GLY A 14 -1.70 -36.88 2.36
N TRP A 15 -0.50 -37.38 2.62
CA TRP A 15 -0.23 -38.34 3.69
C TRP A 15 -0.13 -37.55 5.01
N THR A 16 -0.88 -38.00 6.01
CA THR A 16 -0.96 -37.36 7.34
C THR A 16 0.35 -37.53 8.12
N LEU A 17 1.25 -36.56 7.97
CA LEU A 17 2.15 -36.15 9.03
C LEU A 17 1.36 -35.10 9.86
N SER A 18 1.41 -35.18 11.18
CA SER A 18 0.65 -34.36 12.11
C SER A 18 0.58 -32.90 11.61
N ALA A 19 -0.59 -32.52 11.11
CA ALA A 19 -0.81 -31.17 10.59
C ALA A 19 -0.51 -30.17 11.70
N GLN A 20 0.40 -29.23 11.46
CA GLN A 20 0.58 -28.11 12.37
C GLN A 20 -0.75 -27.36 12.48
N PRO A 21 -1.18 -27.00 13.69
CA PRO A 21 -2.43 -26.26 13.87
C PRO A 21 -2.34 -24.95 13.08
N GLY A 22 -3.38 -24.66 12.28
CA GLY A 22 -3.52 -23.40 11.56
C GLY A 22 -2.94 -23.34 10.14
N ILE A 23 -2.29 -24.40 9.59
CA ILE A 23 -1.86 -24.41 8.17
C ILE A 23 -3.09 -24.48 7.27
N ILE A 24 -3.17 -23.54 6.30
CA ILE A 24 -4.23 -23.43 5.31
C ILE A 24 -3.80 -24.03 3.98
N SER A 25 -2.56 -23.74 3.54
CA SER A 25 -2.01 -24.15 2.26
C SER A 25 -0.51 -24.30 2.35
N THR A 26 0.07 -25.22 1.56
CA THR A 26 1.51 -25.47 1.52
C THR A 26 1.95 -25.61 0.07
N ARG A 27 3.04 -24.97 -0.26
CA ARG A 27 3.85 -25.26 -1.44
C ARG A 27 5.03 -26.11 -1.03
N GLU A 28 5.11 -27.30 -1.56
CA GLU A 28 6.21 -28.23 -1.28
C GLU A 28 7.55 -27.68 -1.80
N ALA A 29 8.62 -28.15 -1.20
CA ALA A 29 9.97 -27.86 -1.65
C ALA A 29 10.21 -28.36 -3.08
N ASN A 30 11.07 -27.67 -3.82
CA ASN A 30 11.51 -28.10 -5.13
C ASN A 30 12.79 -28.97 -5.01
N ASP A 31 12.63 -30.26 -4.86
CA ASP A 31 13.75 -31.21 -4.71
C ASP A 31 14.56 -31.40 -5.98
N GLN A 32 14.08 -30.97 -7.15
CA GLN A 32 14.77 -31.11 -8.44
C GLN A 32 15.68 -29.91 -8.75
N GLY A 33 15.40 -28.73 -8.16
CA GLY A 33 16.23 -27.54 -8.30
C GLY A 33 17.50 -27.63 -7.44
N GLY A 34 18.67 -27.47 -8.06
CA GLY A 34 19.95 -27.54 -7.36
C GLY A 34 20.60 -26.20 -7.03
N GLN A 35 20.20 -25.15 -7.72
CA GLN A 35 20.80 -23.82 -7.58
C GLN A 35 20.35 -23.13 -6.29
N VAL A 36 21.29 -22.46 -5.63
CA VAL A 36 20.99 -21.57 -4.50
C VAL A 36 21.12 -20.13 -4.97
N LEU A 37 20.30 -19.26 -4.40
CA LEU A 37 20.32 -17.83 -4.72
C LEU A 37 21.65 -17.20 -4.30
N THR A 38 22.24 -16.42 -5.19
CA THR A 38 23.25 -15.40 -4.83
C THR A 38 22.53 -14.15 -4.33
N MET A 39 23.26 -13.28 -3.60
CA MET A 39 22.64 -12.02 -3.14
C MET A 39 22.32 -11.09 -4.32
N GLU A 40 23.16 -11.07 -5.34
CA GLU A 40 22.91 -10.26 -6.54
C GLU A 40 21.65 -10.72 -7.29
N GLU A 41 21.46 -12.02 -7.50
CA GLU A 41 20.22 -12.57 -8.07
C GLU A 41 19.01 -12.27 -7.19
N THR A 42 19.14 -12.42 -5.88
CA THR A 42 18.10 -12.13 -4.90
C THR A 42 17.55 -10.73 -5.05
N ILE A 43 18.43 -9.75 -5.26
CA ILE A 43 18.07 -8.33 -5.26
C ILE A 43 17.81 -7.78 -6.68
N LEU A 44 18.61 -8.18 -7.67
CA LEU A 44 18.61 -7.52 -8.98
C LEU A 44 18.00 -8.36 -10.11
N SER A 45 17.92 -9.69 -9.98
CA SER A 45 17.43 -10.53 -11.08
C SER A 45 15.95 -10.30 -11.37
N ARG A 46 15.60 -10.17 -12.64
CA ARG A 46 14.21 -10.16 -13.13
C ARG A 46 13.76 -11.56 -13.60
N GLU A 47 14.69 -12.47 -13.83
CA GLU A 47 14.42 -13.80 -14.35
C GLU A 47 13.64 -14.68 -13.36
N LEU A 48 13.81 -14.41 -12.06
CA LEU A 48 13.07 -15.07 -10.98
C LEU A 48 11.63 -14.54 -10.78
N SER A 49 11.16 -13.65 -11.63
CA SER A 49 9.78 -13.19 -11.63
C SER A 49 9.00 -13.94 -12.71
N PRO A 50 7.77 -14.39 -12.43
CA PRO A 50 6.93 -15.02 -13.44
C PRO A 50 6.75 -14.12 -14.67
N ALA A 51 6.70 -14.72 -15.85
CA ALA A 51 6.39 -13.99 -17.07
C ALA A 51 5.12 -13.15 -16.91
N ASN A 52 5.09 -11.99 -17.55
CA ASN A 52 3.94 -11.07 -17.53
C ASN A 52 3.62 -10.55 -18.93
N ILE A 53 2.39 -10.13 -19.13
CA ILE A 53 1.92 -9.45 -20.33
C ILE A 53 1.49 -8.04 -19.91
N HIS A 54 2.04 -7.03 -20.58
CA HIS A 54 1.59 -5.65 -20.39
C HIS A 54 0.42 -5.36 -21.32
N THR A 55 -0.71 -5.07 -20.71
CA THR A 55 -1.98 -4.75 -21.39
C THR A 55 -2.43 -3.34 -21.03
N MET A 56 -3.13 -2.68 -21.93
CA MET A 56 -3.75 -1.38 -21.72
C MET A 56 -5.04 -1.30 -22.56
N TRP A 57 -6.08 -0.68 -22.00
CA TRP A 57 -7.30 -0.38 -22.73
C TRP A 57 -7.26 1.05 -23.25
N GLU A 58 -7.62 1.24 -24.52
CA GLU A 58 -7.98 2.56 -25.05
C GLU A 58 -9.41 2.92 -24.63
N ASP A 59 -9.76 4.22 -24.63
CA ASP A 59 -11.07 4.70 -24.20
C ASP A 59 -12.25 4.11 -24.99
N ASP A 60 -12.01 3.65 -26.22
CA ASP A 60 -13.02 3.01 -27.05
C ASP A 60 -13.17 1.49 -26.83
N GLY A 61 -12.45 0.95 -25.84
CA GLY A 61 -12.46 -0.47 -25.53
C GLY A 61 -11.50 -1.31 -26.39
N THR A 62 -10.64 -0.69 -27.18
CA THR A 62 -9.58 -1.39 -27.92
C THR A 62 -8.49 -1.89 -26.95
N LEU A 63 -8.17 -3.18 -27.02
CA LEU A 63 -7.11 -3.76 -26.22
C LEU A 63 -5.76 -3.59 -26.89
N LEU A 64 -4.82 -3.00 -26.18
CA LEU A 64 -3.41 -2.92 -26.55
C LEU A 64 -2.60 -3.93 -25.73
N MET A 65 -1.67 -4.60 -26.41
CA MET A 65 -0.73 -5.52 -25.77
C MET A 65 0.69 -5.18 -26.19
N TYR A 66 1.61 -5.16 -25.22
CA TYR A 66 3.03 -4.91 -25.50
C TYR A 66 3.66 -6.17 -26.09
N LYS A 67 4.19 -6.03 -27.32
CA LYS A 67 4.83 -7.11 -28.06
C LYS A 67 5.91 -6.55 -28.99
N ASP A 68 7.06 -7.23 -29.07
CA ASP A 68 8.18 -6.84 -29.94
C ASP A 68 8.64 -5.39 -29.72
N GLY A 69 8.70 -4.93 -28.47
CA GLY A 69 9.20 -3.60 -28.11
C GLY A 69 8.18 -2.45 -28.27
N LYS A 70 6.94 -2.72 -28.65
CA LYS A 70 5.88 -1.70 -28.82
C LYS A 70 4.48 -2.22 -28.45
N PHE A 71 3.57 -1.31 -28.20
CA PHE A 71 2.15 -1.67 -28.09
C PHE A 71 1.57 -1.96 -29.49
N LYS A 72 0.78 -3.02 -29.58
CA LYS A 72 0.01 -3.44 -30.75
C LYS A 72 -1.45 -3.60 -30.37
N THR A 73 -2.34 -3.33 -31.30
CA THR A 73 -3.77 -3.64 -31.14
C THR A 73 -3.96 -5.15 -31.15
N TYR A 74 -4.76 -5.65 -30.22
CA TYR A 74 -5.11 -7.06 -30.13
C TYR A 74 -6.60 -7.27 -30.41
N ASP A 75 -6.90 -8.04 -31.46
CA ASP A 75 -8.28 -8.48 -31.74
C ASP A 75 -8.63 -9.67 -30.85
N ILE A 76 -9.56 -9.45 -29.92
CA ILE A 76 -9.98 -10.46 -28.95
C ILE A 76 -10.64 -11.66 -29.63
N ALA A 77 -11.47 -11.43 -30.65
CA ALA A 77 -12.21 -12.48 -31.36
C ALA A 77 -11.29 -13.31 -32.24
N ALA A 78 -10.46 -12.67 -33.05
CA ALA A 78 -9.53 -13.34 -33.97
C ALA A 78 -8.26 -13.85 -33.27
N GLY A 79 -7.85 -13.24 -32.16
CA GLY A 79 -6.61 -13.54 -31.45
C GLY A 79 -5.37 -13.07 -32.21
N THR A 80 -5.48 -12.03 -33.01
CA THR A 80 -4.41 -11.54 -33.88
C THR A 80 -3.95 -10.14 -33.47
N TYR A 81 -2.71 -9.81 -33.83
CA TYR A 81 -2.11 -8.51 -33.60
C TYR A 81 -2.07 -7.69 -34.88
N SER A 82 -2.32 -6.39 -34.75
CA SER A 82 -2.07 -5.41 -35.79
C SER A 82 -1.27 -4.23 -35.21
N ASP A 83 -0.61 -3.47 -36.09
CA ASP A 83 0.14 -2.30 -35.65
C ASP A 83 -0.80 -1.25 -35.06
N TYR A 84 -0.45 -0.77 -33.88
CA TYR A 84 -1.15 0.33 -33.24
C TYR A 84 -0.68 1.65 -33.87
N THR A 85 -1.57 2.29 -34.60
CA THR A 85 -1.39 3.64 -35.10
C THR A 85 -1.97 4.64 -34.10
N GLY A 86 -1.25 4.87 -33.01
CA GLY A 86 -1.73 5.67 -31.87
C GLY A 86 -2.52 6.91 -32.30
N LYS A 87 -3.66 7.11 -31.66
CA LYS A 87 -4.32 8.42 -31.73
C LYS A 87 -3.41 9.38 -30.95
N ASN A 88 -2.65 10.22 -31.68
CA ASN A 88 -1.96 11.34 -31.02
C ASN A 88 -3.04 12.24 -30.39
N LYS A 89 -3.49 11.89 -29.20
CA LYS A 89 -4.25 12.81 -28.36
C LYS A 89 -3.24 13.85 -27.88
N LEU A 90 -3.07 14.91 -28.68
CA LEU A 90 -2.44 16.13 -28.20
C LEU A 90 -3.38 16.69 -27.11
N SER A 91 -3.24 16.19 -25.90
CA SER A 91 -3.99 16.67 -24.74
C SER A 91 -3.26 17.85 -24.11
N MET A 92 -4.01 18.82 -23.58
CA MET A 92 -3.45 19.84 -22.71
C MET A 92 -2.84 19.15 -21.48
N GLN A 93 -1.70 19.66 -21.03
CA GLN A 93 -1.01 19.16 -19.85
C GLN A 93 -0.83 20.29 -18.84
N ALA A 94 -1.03 19.98 -17.57
CA ALA A 94 -0.67 20.87 -16.47
C ALA A 94 0.72 20.47 -15.97
N VAL A 95 1.62 21.45 -15.86
CA VAL A 95 3.02 21.18 -15.47
C VAL A 95 3.46 22.22 -14.44
N SER A 96 3.92 21.76 -13.28
CA SER A 96 4.61 22.61 -12.31
C SER A 96 6.08 22.75 -12.71
N LYS A 97 6.57 23.97 -12.80
CA LYS A 97 7.97 24.31 -13.10
C LYS A 97 8.48 25.29 -12.04
N ASN A 98 9.43 24.86 -11.23
CA ASN A 98 9.99 25.68 -10.15
C ASN A 98 8.92 26.28 -9.22
N GLY A 99 7.85 25.52 -8.94
CA GLY A 99 6.75 25.94 -8.08
C GLY A 99 5.68 26.81 -8.74
N SER A 100 5.87 27.24 -10.01
CA SER A 100 4.84 27.92 -10.82
C SER A 100 4.08 26.90 -11.68
N LEU A 101 2.78 27.09 -11.89
CA LEU A 101 1.94 26.20 -12.67
C LEU A 101 1.68 26.74 -14.10
N TYR A 102 1.83 25.87 -15.08
CA TYR A 102 1.58 26.16 -16.49
C TYR A 102 0.62 25.13 -17.10
N VAL A 103 -0.16 25.59 -18.08
CA VAL A 103 -0.86 24.71 -19.03
C VAL A 103 -0.12 24.71 -20.35
N ILE A 104 0.24 23.53 -20.83
CA ILE A 104 0.85 23.32 -22.15
C ILE A 104 -0.25 22.83 -23.09
N TYR A 105 -0.53 23.62 -24.13
CA TYR A 105 -1.53 23.28 -25.14
C TYR A 105 -1.00 22.25 -26.13
N ALA A 106 -1.91 21.60 -26.85
CA ALA A 106 -1.60 20.63 -27.91
C ALA A 106 -0.62 21.11 -28.97
N ASN A 107 -0.58 22.41 -29.24
CA ASN A 107 0.33 23.04 -30.18
C ASN A 107 1.70 23.39 -29.61
N GLY A 108 1.96 23.02 -28.34
CA GLY A 108 3.21 23.30 -27.61
C GLY A 108 3.30 24.70 -27.00
N THR A 109 2.27 25.55 -27.15
CA THR A 109 2.26 26.84 -26.44
C THR A 109 2.01 26.64 -24.95
N GLU A 110 2.66 27.48 -24.13
CA GLU A 110 2.51 27.47 -22.69
C GLU A 110 1.74 28.69 -22.22
N ARG A 111 0.86 28.51 -21.24
CA ARG A 111 0.18 29.57 -20.53
C ARG A 111 0.43 29.46 -19.05
N LEU A 112 0.84 30.54 -18.44
CA LEU A 112 0.97 30.65 -16.99
C LEU A 112 -0.43 30.60 -16.34
N VAL A 113 -0.60 29.70 -15.37
CA VAL A 113 -1.81 29.57 -14.53
C VAL A 113 -1.62 30.31 -13.22
N ALA A 114 -0.50 30.05 -12.54
CA ALA A 114 -0.15 30.69 -11.29
C ALA A 114 1.38 30.83 -11.20
N GLU A 115 1.84 32.04 -10.89
CA GLU A 115 3.24 32.32 -10.67
C GLU A 115 3.61 32.08 -9.20
N ARG A 116 4.79 31.48 -8.98
CA ARG A 116 5.32 31.25 -7.64
C ARG A 116 5.54 32.57 -6.93
N GLU A 117 4.91 32.76 -5.79
CA GLU A 117 4.97 34.00 -5.01
C GLU A 117 6.33 34.16 -4.28
N ASN A 118 6.84 33.07 -3.73
CA ASN A 118 8.11 32.97 -3.00
C ASN A 118 8.52 31.50 -2.83
N ASP A 119 9.65 31.24 -2.13
CA ASP A 119 10.21 29.91 -1.95
C ASP A 119 9.38 28.97 -1.05
N GLN A 120 8.35 29.46 -0.41
CA GLN A 120 7.51 28.69 0.50
C GLN A 120 6.18 28.31 -0.12
N ILE A 121 5.84 28.82 -1.32
CA ILE A 121 4.55 28.60 -1.98
C ILE A 121 4.79 27.90 -3.30
N THR A 122 4.02 26.83 -3.54
CA THR A 122 4.05 26.08 -4.80
C THR A 122 2.63 25.83 -5.32
N TYR A 123 2.53 25.62 -6.64
CA TYR A 123 1.28 25.44 -7.34
C TYR A 123 1.29 24.16 -8.18
N GLY A 124 0.20 23.41 -8.12
CA GLY A 124 0.01 22.21 -8.95
C GLY A 124 0.89 21.02 -8.53
N GLU A 125 1.52 21.08 -7.37
CA GLU A 125 2.24 19.97 -6.76
C GLU A 125 1.36 19.21 -5.79
N TYR A 126 1.72 17.95 -5.50
CA TYR A 126 1.05 17.18 -4.47
C TYR A 126 1.19 17.84 -3.09
N VAL A 127 0.21 17.59 -2.23
CA VAL A 127 0.14 18.11 -0.87
C VAL A 127 0.10 16.97 0.13
N SER A 128 0.14 17.30 1.43
CA SER A 128 -0.02 16.36 2.54
C SER A 128 0.90 15.15 2.45
N ARG A 129 2.11 15.34 1.89
CA ARG A 129 3.16 14.31 1.74
C ARG A 129 2.66 13.01 1.08
N ASN A 130 1.71 13.12 0.14
CA ASN A 130 1.04 11.99 -0.54
C ASN A 130 0.13 11.14 0.37
N GLU A 131 -0.19 11.61 1.57
CA GLU A 131 -1.19 10.96 2.41
C GLU A 131 -2.61 11.13 1.84
N PHE A 132 -3.58 10.40 2.37
CA PHE A 132 -5.00 10.46 2.01
C PHE A 132 -5.30 10.10 0.53
N GLY A 133 -4.44 9.30 -0.11
CA GLY A 133 -4.57 8.97 -1.54
C GLY A 133 -4.22 10.11 -2.49
N ILE A 134 -3.57 11.16 -2.00
CA ILE A 134 -3.14 12.29 -2.83
C ILE A 134 -1.84 11.93 -3.56
N ASP A 135 -1.90 11.77 -4.87
CA ASP A 135 -0.77 11.43 -5.73
C ASP A 135 -0.43 12.52 -6.78
N GLY A 136 -1.23 13.58 -6.83
CA GLY A 136 -1.05 14.70 -7.74
C GLY A 136 -1.61 16.01 -7.21
N GLY A 137 -1.29 17.10 -7.89
CA GLY A 137 -1.71 18.46 -7.50
C GLY A 137 -2.58 19.17 -8.52
N THR A 138 -3.00 18.48 -9.60
CA THR A 138 -3.81 19.07 -10.69
C THR A 138 -4.92 18.13 -11.13
N PHE A 139 -6.11 18.67 -11.38
CA PHE A 139 -7.34 17.92 -11.65
C PHE A 139 -8.12 18.58 -12.79
N TRP A 140 -8.15 17.95 -13.96
CA TRP A 140 -8.88 18.44 -15.13
C TRP A 140 -10.38 18.18 -14.99
N SER A 141 -11.20 19.17 -15.40
CA SER A 141 -12.64 18.96 -15.57
C SER A 141 -12.90 17.93 -16.69
N PRO A 142 -14.06 17.24 -16.71
CA PRO A 142 -14.36 16.22 -17.72
C PRO A 142 -14.29 16.71 -19.15
N ASP A 143 -14.56 17.99 -19.39
CA ASP A 143 -14.49 18.64 -20.71
C ASP A 143 -13.14 19.31 -21.01
N ASN A 144 -12.17 19.23 -20.09
CA ASN A 144 -10.85 19.88 -20.14
C ASN A 144 -10.89 21.43 -20.28
N ARG A 145 -12.00 22.08 -19.90
CA ARG A 145 -12.12 23.55 -19.92
C ARG A 145 -11.66 24.22 -18.65
N LYS A 146 -11.62 23.48 -17.55
CA LYS A 146 -11.16 23.98 -16.26
C LYS A 146 -10.09 23.05 -15.68
N LEU A 147 -9.16 23.65 -14.93
CA LEU A 147 -8.10 22.97 -14.22
C LEU A 147 -8.18 23.35 -12.74
N ALA A 148 -8.54 22.40 -11.89
CA ALA A 148 -8.35 22.58 -10.45
C ALA A 148 -6.92 22.24 -10.07
N PHE A 149 -6.35 22.96 -9.11
CA PHE A 149 -4.98 22.79 -8.68
C PHE A 149 -4.78 23.19 -7.23
N TYR A 150 -3.84 22.54 -6.55
CA TYR A 150 -3.44 22.94 -5.21
C TYR A 150 -2.50 24.15 -5.25
N ARG A 151 -2.75 25.11 -4.35
CA ARG A 151 -1.79 26.10 -3.86
C ARG A 151 -1.35 25.64 -2.48
N LYS A 152 -0.08 25.29 -2.33
CA LYS A 152 0.53 24.82 -1.10
C LYS A 152 1.38 25.92 -0.48
N ASP A 153 1.13 26.27 0.77
CA ASP A 153 1.88 27.24 1.55
C ASP A 153 2.55 26.55 2.73
N GLU A 154 3.88 26.41 2.66
CA GLU A 154 4.73 25.79 3.67
C GLU A 154 5.50 26.84 4.51
N SER A 155 5.05 28.10 4.55
CA SER A 155 5.76 29.18 5.25
C SER A 155 5.91 28.95 6.75
N LYS A 156 4.99 28.22 7.37
CA LYS A 156 5.03 27.83 8.79
C LYS A 156 5.71 26.48 9.04
N VAL A 157 5.91 25.67 7.99
CA VAL A 157 6.48 24.34 8.14
C VAL A 157 7.98 24.42 8.45
N THR A 158 8.40 23.69 9.47
CA THR A 158 9.79 23.62 9.89
C THR A 158 10.67 22.97 8.80
N SER A 159 11.83 23.55 8.54
CA SER A 159 12.85 22.94 7.68
C SER A 159 13.68 21.93 8.48
N PHE A 160 13.99 20.80 7.84
CA PHE A 160 14.90 19.79 8.35
C PHE A 160 16.13 19.67 7.43
N PRO A 161 17.38 19.73 7.95
CA PRO A 161 18.59 19.68 7.14
C PRO A 161 18.98 18.24 6.82
N LEU A 162 19.16 17.93 5.54
CA LEU A 162 19.80 16.70 5.06
C LEU A 162 21.22 17.02 4.60
N LEU A 163 22.20 16.24 5.06
CA LEU A 163 23.60 16.43 4.69
C LEU A 163 23.92 15.68 3.39
N ASP A 164 24.13 16.41 2.31
CA ASP A 164 24.64 15.89 1.04
C ASP A 164 26.18 15.95 1.00
N ILE A 165 26.81 14.79 0.93
CA ILE A 165 28.27 14.63 0.88
C ILE A 165 28.80 14.37 -0.53
N THR A 166 27.99 14.47 -1.56
CA THR A 166 28.41 14.24 -2.96
C THR A 166 29.33 15.34 -3.48
N THR A 167 29.34 16.49 -2.83
CA THR A 167 30.29 17.60 -3.11
C THR A 167 31.49 17.56 -2.18
N ARG A 168 32.62 18.17 -2.60
CA ARG A 168 33.87 18.15 -1.83
C ARG A 168 33.75 18.71 -0.40
N THR A 169 32.91 19.71 -0.20
CA THR A 169 32.74 20.40 1.10
C THR A 169 31.48 19.96 1.84
N GLY A 170 30.65 19.10 1.21
CA GLY A 170 29.29 18.83 1.65
C GLY A 170 28.40 20.07 1.48
N SER A 171 27.09 19.82 1.48
CA SER A 171 26.07 20.88 1.47
C SER A 171 24.85 20.43 2.26
N LEU A 172 24.09 21.39 2.80
CA LEU A 172 22.80 21.09 3.42
C LEU A 172 21.69 21.24 2.37
N LYS A 173 20.88 20.20 2.23
CA LYS A 173 19.60 20.24 1.50
C LYS A 173 18.50 20.34 2.55
N GLU A 174 17.85 21.48 2.64
CA GLU A 174 16.71 21.65 3.52
C GLU A 174 15.44 21.08 2.88
N ILE A 175 14.68 20.30 3.65
CA ILE A 175 13.36 19.83 3.27
C ILE A 175 12.32 20.38 4.26
N LYS A 176 11.12 20.65 3.78
CA LYS A 176 9.99 20.94 4.65
C LYS A 176 9.50 19.65 5.28
N TYR A 177 9.55 19.59 6.62
CA TYR A 177 9.17 18.40 7.36
C TYR A 177 8.30 18.75 8.57
N PRO A 178 6.97 18.71 8.43
CA PRO A 178 6.05 19.00 9.52
C PRO A 178 5.99 17.81 10.47
N MET A 179 6.63 17.88 11.63
CA MET A 179 6.59 16.83 12.64
C MET A 179 5.28 16.87 13.44
N ALA A 180 4.87 15.73 14.01
CA ALA A 180 3.70 15.65 14.86
C ALA A 180 3.73 16.70 15.98
N GLY A 181 2.63 17.43 16.17
CA GLY A 181 2.51 18.55 17.12
C GLY A 181 3.04 19.89 16.63
N MET A 182 3.67 19.96 15.45
CA MET A 182 4.20 21.19 14.86
C MET A 182 3.26 21.75 13.78
N ASP A 183 3.56 22.96 13.31
CA ASP A 183 2.78 23.56 12.22
C ASP A 183 2.87 22.74 10.94
N SER A 184 1.71 22.60 10.27
CA SER A 184 1.57 21.94 8.97
C SER A 184 1.39 22.97 7.85
N GLU A 185 1.34 22.49 6.62
CA GLU A 185 1.08 23.31 5.43
C GLU A 185 -0.36 23.83 5.40
N ASN A 186 -0.57 24.96 4.73
CA ASN A 186 -1.89 25.45 4.36
C ASN A 186 -2.15 25.17 2.88
N VAL A 187 -3.28 24.54 2.59
CA VAL A 187 -3.67 24.18 1.24
C VAL A 187 -4.94 24.93 0.82
N GLN A 188 -4.92 25.48 -0.39
CA GLN A 188 -6.07 26.05 -1.06
C GLN A 188 -6.28 25.36 -2.40
N LEU A 189 -7.52 25.30 -2.89
CA LEU A 189 -7.86 24.79 -4.22
C LEU A 189 -8.19 25.93 -5.15
N GLY A 190 -7.35 26.17 -6.16
CA GLY A 190 -7.61 27.09 -7.28
C GLY A 190 -8.33 26.37 -8.41
N ILE A 191 -9.16 27.08 -9.15
CA ILE A 191 -9.89 26.62 -10.33
C ILE A 191 -9.61 27.62 -11.46
N PHE A 192 -8.84 27.17 -12.45
CA PHE A 192 -8.44 27.97 -13.61
C PHE A 192 -9.32 27.65 -14.82
N ASP A 193 -9.90 28.66 -15.43
CA ASP A 193 -10.62 28.54 -16.70
C ASP A 193 -9.63 28.70 -17.88
N VAL A 194 -9.48 27.66 -18.68
CA VAL A 194 -8.50 27.61 -19.78
C VAL A 194 -8.86 28.60 -20.91
N VAL A 195 -10.15 28.94 -21.04
CA VAL A 195 -10.65 29.85 -22.10
C VAL A 195 -10.45 31.31 -21.69
N THR A 196 -10.96 31.69 -20.53
CA THR A 196 -10.86 33.08 -20.05
C THR A 196 -9.49 33.42 -19.48
N GLY A 197 -8.84 32.45 -18.83
CA GLY A 197 -7.57 32.60 -18.11
C GLY A 197 -7.75 33.19 -16.71
N GLU A 198 -8.94 33.16 -16.20
CA GLU A 198 -9.25 33.61 -14.84
C GLU A 198 -9.12 32.41 -13.87
N THR A 199 -8.69 32.72 -12.66
CA THR A 199 -8.62 31.76 -11.55
C THR A 199 -9.53 32.20 -10.41
N VAL A 200 -10.36 31.31 -9.91
CA VAL A 200 -11.09 31.46 -8.65
C VAL A 200 -10.60 30.45 -7.63
N TYR A 201 -10.79 30.72 -6.36
CA TYR A 201 -10.43 29.79 -5.30
C TYR A 201 -11.67 29.26 -4.60
N ALA A 202 -11.70 27.97 -4.29
CA ALA A 202 -12.78 27.37 -3.52
C ALA A 202 -12.81 27.99 -2.10
N ALA A 203 -13.98 28.50 -1.72
CA ALA A 203 -14.22 29.18 -0.43
C ALA A 203 -14.36 28.13 0.70
N VAL A 204 -13.29 27.40 0.97
CA VAL A 204 -13.23 26.41 2.05
C VAL A 204 -13.01 27.13 3.37
N ASP A 205 -13.97 27.07 4.29
CA ASP A 205 -13.92 27.72 5.60
C ASP A 205 -13.97 26.73 6.78
N ASP A 206 -14.05 25.44 6.48
CA ASP A 206 -14.13 24.39 7.50
C ASP A 206 -12.78 24.12 8.16
N PHE A 207 -12.78 23.80 9.46
CA PHE A 207 -11.69 23.26 10.26
C PHE A 207 -10.39 24.09 10.39
N GLY A 208 -10.43 25.38 9.98
CA GLY A 208 -9.32 26.29 10.22
C GLY A 208 -8.15 26.21 9.25
N TYR A 209 -6.94 26.56 9.70
CA TYR A 209 -5.78 26.80 8.84
C TYR A 209 -5.18 25.54 8.24
N ASP A 210 -4.98 24.51 9.03
CA ASP A 210 -4.19 23.32 8.73
C ASP A 210 -5.03 22.07 8.47
N ARG A 211 -6.26 22.28 7.96
CA ARG A 211 -7.10 21.21 7.42
C ARG A 211 -6.51 20.59 6.17
N TYR A 212 -6.97 19.40 5.83
CA TYR A 212 -6.58 18.68 4.63
C TYR A 212 -7.69 18.76 3.58
N LEU A 213 -7.32 19.06 2.32
CA LEU A 213 -8.21 19.07 1.16
C LEU A 213 -7.95 17.83 0.34
N THR A 214 -8.78 16.80 0.50
CA THR A 214 -8.55 15.48 -0.08
C THR A 214 -9.55 15.14 -1.17
N ASN A 215 -9.20 14.17 -2.03
CA ASN A 215 -10.09 13.52 -2.99
C ASN A 215 -10.90 14.49 -3.87
N ILE A 216 -10.22 15.44 -4.47
CA ILE A 216 -10.83 16.44 -5.37
C ILE A 216 -11.56 15.72 -6.51
N THR A 217 -12.86 15.98 -6.66
CA THR A 217 -13.69 15.31 -7.68
C THR A 217 -14.56 16.32 -8.42
N TRP A 218 -14.57 16.26 -9.74
CA TRP A 218 -15.47 17.04 -10.58
C TRP A 218 -16.83 16.38 -10.71
N SER A 219 -17.90 17.20 -10.79
CA SER A 219 -19.18 16.69 -11.29
C SER A 219 -19.06 16.31 -12.77
N PRO A 220 -19.90 15.37 -13.27
CA PRO A 220 -19.83 14.95 -14.67
C PRO A 220 -20.04 16.09 -15.68
N ASP A 221 -20.81 17.11 -15.31
CA ASP A 221 -21.06 18.32 -16.12
C ASP A 221 -19.99 19.41 -15.99
N GLY A 222 -19.03 19.26 -15.04
CA GLY A 222 -17.99 20.25 -14.78
C GLY A 222 -18.46 21.53 -14.06
N GLU A 223 -19.70 21.57 -13.57
CA GLU A 223 -20.28 22.77 -12.92
C GLU A 223 -19.96 22.84 -11.43
N MET A 224 -19.67 21.69 -10.80
CA MET A 224 -19.32 21.60 -9.38
C MET A 224 -17.99 20.87 -9.21
N ILE A 225 -17.32 21.21 -8.11
CA ILE A 225 -16.17 20.48 -7.59
C ILE A 225 -16.45 20.05 -6.15
N TYR A 226 -16.12 18.80 -5.85
CA TYR A 226 -16.28 18.21 -4.52
C TYR A 226 -14.93 18.10 -3.84
N ILE A 227 -14.91 18.41 -2.57
CA ILE A 227 -13.72 18.29 -1.71
C ILE A 227 -14.11 17.49 -0.47
N GLN A 228 -13.39 16.46 -0.14
CA GLN A 228 -13.45 15.85 1.17
C GLN A 228 -12.52 16.63 2.10
N VAL A 229 -13.09 17.54 2.88
CA VAL A 229 -12.36 18.39 3.83
C VAL A 229 -12.21 17.62 5.14
N LEU A 230 -10.99 17.34 5.52
CA LEU A 230 -10.64 16.61 6.75
C LEU A 230 -10.02 17.59 7.74
N ASP A 231 -10.42 17.53 9.01
CA ASP A 231 -9.80 18.33 10.06
C ASP A 231 -8.41 17.81 10.41
N ARG A 232 -7.59 18.60 11.06
CA ARG A 232 -6.22 18.19 11.44
C ARG A 232 -6.20 16.97 12.36
N SER A 233 -7.18 16.83 13.24
CA SER A 233 -7.27 15.66 14.12
C SER A 233 -7.60 14.37 13.35
N GLN A 234 -8.02 14.51 12.09
CA GLN A 234 -8.45 13.44 11.20
C GLN A 234 -9.67 12.66 11.72
N LYS A 235 -10.44 13.28 12.62
CA LYS A 235 -11.64 12.67 13.25
C LYS A 235 -12.94 13.14 12.63
N HIS A 236 -12.92 14.28 11.92
CA HIS A 236 -14.09 14.93 11.34
C HIS A 236 -13.87 15.20 9.86
N LEU A 237 -14.74 14.68 9.03
CA LEU A 237 -14.72 14.87 7.58
C LEU A 237 -16.03 15.47 7.09
N LYS A 238 -15.94 16.44 6.18
CA LYS A 238 -17.06 16.98 5.42
C LYS A 238 -16.85 16.79 3.93
N LEU A 239 -17.79 16.15 3.26
CA LEU A 239 -17.87 16.17 1.81
C LEU A 239 -18.63 17.40 1.38
N ASN A 240 -17.93 18.38 0.84
CA ASN A 240 -18.48 19.65 0.42
C ASN A 240 -18.53 19.80 -1.09
N ALA A 241 -19.55 20.49 -1.60
CA ALA A 241 -19.67 20.91 -3.00
C ALA A 241 -19.45 22.42 -3.13
N TYR A 242 -18.69 22.79 -4.16
CA TYR A 242 -18.36 24.18 -4.51
C TYR A 242 -18.72 24.47 -5.97
N SER A 243 -19.08 25.73 -6.27
CA SER A 243 -19.28 26.17 -7.65
C SER A 243 -17.94 26.18 -8.40
N ALA A 244 -17.87 25.48 -9.50
CA ALA A 244 -16.68 25.48 -10.35
C ALA A 244 -16.50 26.82 -11.13
N GLN A 245 -17.52 27.68 -11.14
CA GLN A 245 -17.48 28.98 -11.82
C GLN A 245 -17.00 30.10 -10.88
N THR A 246 -17.45 30.09 -9.61
CA THR A 246 -17.21 31.21 -8.67
C THR A 246 -16.32 30.81 -7.50
N GLY A 247 -16.13 29.51 -7.25
CA GLY A 247 -15.48 28.99 -6.05
C GLY A 247 -16.36 28.99 -4.80
N ASP A 248 -17.59 29.51 -4.88
CA ASP A 248 -18.48 29.64 -3.73
C ASP A 248 -18.87 28.27 -3.16
N PHE A 249 -18.95 28.19 -1.82
CA PHE A 249 -19.51 27.04 -1.14
C PHE A 249 -20.99 26.88 -1.48
N ILE A 250 -21.40 25.70 -1.88
CA ILE A 250 -22.80 25.36 -2.19
C ILE A 250 -23.46 24.69 -0.99
N LYS A 251 -22.93 23.57 -0.56
CA LYS A 251 -23.44 22.81 0.59
C LYS A 251 -22.49 21.70 1.04
N THR A 252 -22.68 21.21 2.25
CA THR A 252 -22.15 19.94 2.71
C THR A 252 -23.10 18.81 2.31
N ILE A 253 -22.61 17.79 1.64
CA ILE A 253 -23.37 16.63 1.18
C ILE A 253 -23.54 15.60 2.30
N LEU A 254 -22.43 15.28 2.97
CA LEU A 254 -22.39 14.36 4.11
C LEU A 254 -21.23 14.70 5.04
N THR A 255 -21.32 14.19 6.27
CA THR A 255 -20.27 14.26 7.28
C THR A 255 -19.93 12.85 7.76
N GLU A 256 -18.69 12.66 8.16
CA GLU A 256 -18.23 11.46 8.86
C GLU A 256 -17.42 11.84 10.08
N ASP A 257 -17.69 11.13 11.18
CA ASP A 257 -17.00 11.31 12.46
C ASP A 257 -16.51 9.96 12.95
N ASN A 258 -15.32 9.94 13.55
CA ASN A 258 -14.75 8.77 14.17
C ASN A 258 -13.91 9.20 15.38
N GLU A 259 -14.05 8.51 16.50
CA GLU A 259 -13.29 8.83 17.72
C GLU A 259 -11.78 8.65 17.56
N LYS A 260 -11.37 7.80 16.61
CA LYS A 260 -9.96 7.51 16.30
C LYS A 260 -9.52 8.32 15.08
N TYR A 261 -9.95 7.91 13.87
CA TYR A 261 -9.68 8.63 12.63
C TYR A 261 -10.64 8.21 11.51
N VAL A 262 -10.87 9.12 10.59
CA VAL A 262 -11.55 8.92 9.30
C VAL A 262 -10.51 8.81 8.19
N GLU A 263 -10.71 7.91 7.25
CA GLU A 263 -9.78 7.69 6.13
C GLU A 263 -10.42 8.00 4.77
N PRO A 264 -10.15 9.18 4.19
CA PRO A 264 -10.68 9.59 2.89
C PRO A 264 -9.77 9.10 1.73
N PHE A 265 -9.68 7.80 1.48
CA PHE A 265 -8.78 7.28 0.44
C PHE A 265 -9.30 7.34 -0.99
N ASP A 266 -10.60 7.57 -1.20
CA ASP A 266 -11.22 7.47 -2.51
C ASP A 266 -11.92 8.75 -2.94
N PRO A 267 -11.81 9.14 -4.23
CA PRO A 267 -12.67 10.15 -4.81
C PRO A 267 -14.11 9.65 -4.92
N LEU A 268 -15.04 10.52 -5.30
CA LEU A 268 -16.39 10.12 -5.65
C LEU A 268 -16.39 9.43 -7.01
N TYR A 269 -17.06 8.29 -7.09
CA TYR A 269 -17.20 7.55 -8.34
C TYR A 269 -18.60 7.77 -8.91
N PHE A 270 -18.74 8.69 -9.85
CA PHE A 270 -20.03 8.97 -10.46
C PHE A 270 -20.58 7.77 -11.25
N ILE A 271 -21.89 7.52 -11.12
CA ILE A 271 -22.60 6.54 -11.93
C ILE A 271 -22.66 7.09 -13.37
N LYS A 272 -22.28 6.26 -14.32
CA LYS A 272 -22.22 6.63 -15.75
C LYS A 272 -23.52 7.31 -16.20
N ASP A 273 -23.37 8.48 -16.82
CA ASP A 273 -24.46 9.31 -17.37
C ASP A 273 -25.53 9.76 -16.33
N GLN A 274 -25.16 9.85 -15.03
CA GLN A 274 -26.06 10.22 -13.96
C GLN A 274 -25.34 11.09 -12.88
N ASN A 275 -26.13 11.87 -12.14
CA ASN A 275 -25.63 12.70 -11.04
C ASN A 275 -25.70 11.99 -9.66
N PHE A 276 -25.58 10.65 -9.67
CA PHE A 276 -25.43 9.82 -8.48
C PHE A 276 -23.99 9.34 -8.41
N PHE A 277 -23.50 9.08 -7.22
CA PHE A 277 -22.13 8.62 -7.06
C PHE A 277 -22.02 7.49 -6.03
N ILE A 278 -20.94 6.73 -6.14
CA ILE A 278 -20.51 5.75 -5.14
C ILE A 278 -19.53 6.44 -4.21
N TYR A 279 -19.77 6.30 -2.92
CA TYR A 279 -18.90 6.71 -1.83
C TYR A 279 -18.44 5.47 -1.07
N ARG A 280 -17.15 5.35 -0.77
CA ARG A 280 -16.58 4.23 -0.01
C ARG A 280 -16.17 4.69 1.37
N THR A 281 -16.63 3.98 2.40
CA THR A 281 -16.29 4.28 3.79
C THR A 281 -16.40 3.05 4.69
N ALA A 282 -15.61 3.01 5.77
CA ALA A 282 -15.71 2.02 6.83
C ALA A 282 -16.46 2.55 8.06
N ASN A 283 -16.67 3.85 8.17
CA ASN A 283 -17.20 4.49 9.39
C ASN A 283 -18.66 4.18 9.68
N ARG A 284 -19.41 3.60 8.71
CA ARG A 284 -20.85 3.37 8.84
C ARG A 284 -21.22 1.98 9.31
N ASP A 285 -20.37 0.99 9.03
CA ASP A 285 -20.67 -0.41 9.35
C ASP A 285 -19.45 -1.25 9.74
N GLY A 286 -18.30 -0.61 9.89
CA GLY A 286 -17.08 -1.23 10.36
C GLY A 286 -16.19 -1.86 9.28
N TYR A 287 -16.64 -1.89 8.01
CA TYR A 287 -15.86 -2.37 6.86
C TYR A 287 -15.94 -1.36 5.72
N ARG A 288 -14.91 -1.28 4.88
CA ARG A 288 -14.91 -0.42 3.70
C ARG A 288 -15.91 -0.92 2.65
N ASN A 289 -17.18 -0.57 2.85
CA ASN A 289 -18.27 -0.87 1.93
C ASN A 289 -18.54 0.31 0.97
N LEU A 290 -19.25 0.01 -0.13
CA LEU A 290 -19.70 0.98 -1.11
C LEU A 290 -21.12 1.45 -0.78
N TYR A 291 -21.33 2.75 -0.91
CA TYR A 291 -22.63 3.41 -0.69
C TYR A 291 -23.02 4.20 -1.93
N LEU A 292 -24.27 4.06 -2.35
CA LEU A 292 -24.87 4.89 -3.39
C LEU A 292 -25.40 6.19 -2.76
N CYS A 293 -25.00 7.32 -3.33
CA CYS A 293 -25.27 8.66 -2.81
C CYS A 293 -25.80 9.60 -3.90
N ASP A 294 -26.45 10.69 -3.45
CA ASP A 294 -26.82 11.82 -4.30
C ASP A 294 -26.42 13.16 -3.63
N ASN A 295 -26.59 14.24 -4.40
CA ASN A 295 -26.26 15.58 -3.93
C ASN A 295 -27.18 16.12 -2.83
N ASP A 296 -28.29 15.44 -2.52
CA ASP A 296 -29.21 15.82 -1.44
C ASP A 296 -28.87 15.12 -0.11
N GLY A 297 -27.75 14.38 -0.08
CA GLY A 297 -27.30 13.66 1.11
C GLY A 297 -28.02 12.35 1.36
N ASN A 298 -28.85 11.88 0.39
CA ASN A 298 -29.37 10.52 0.49
C ASN A 298 -28.25 9.52 0.29
N ILE A 299 -28.12 8.59 1.23
CA ILE A 299 -27.09 7.55 1.20
C ILE A 299 -27.70 6.17 1.45
N ARG A 300 -27.32 5.17 0.65
CA ARG A 300 -27.73 3.78 0.81
C ARG A 300 -26.58 2.82 0.63
N ARG A 301 -26.46 1.88 1.55
CA ARG A 301 -25.45 0.82 1.51
C ARG A 301 -25.68 -0.04 0.26
N LEU A 302 -24.68 -0.13 -0.62
CA LEU A 302 -24.72 -0.90 -1.85
C LEU A 302 -24.12 -2.29 -1.64
N THR A 303 -22.92 -2.39 -1.07
CA THR A 303 -22.31 -3.67 -0.67
C THR A 303 -22.57 -3.92 0.82
N SER A 304 -22.65 -5.19 1.23
CA SER A 304 -22.98 -5.57 2.60
C SER A 304 -22.18 -6.81 2.98
N VAL A 305 -20.87 -6.65 3.06
CA VAL A 305 -19.92 -7.73 3.34
C VAL A 305 -19.05 -7.37 4.54
N ASP A 306 -18.65 -8.40 5.29
CA ASP A 306 -17.74 -8.27 6.43
C ASP A 306 -16.29 -8.40 5.95
N ALA A 307 -15.94 -7.59 4.94
CA ALA A 307 -14.64 -7.51 4.32
C ALA A 307 -14.48 -6.14 3.63
N ASP A 308 -13.26 -5.75 3.36
CA ASP A 308 -13.00 -4.52 2.62
C ASP A 308 -13.28 -4.71 1.13
N VAL A 309 -13.91 -3.69 0.55
CA VAL A 309 -14.31 -3.60 -0.85
C VAL A 309 -13.54 -2.48 -1.52
N LYS A 310 -13.02 -2.72 -2.72
CA LYS A 310 -12.40 -1.70 -3.58
C LYS A 310 -13.25 -1.51 -4.84
N TYR A 311 -13.61 -0.28 -5.15
CA TYR A 311 -14.33 0.06 -6.39
C TYR A 311 -13.45 -0.19 -7.61
N VAL A 312 -14.03 -0.75 -8.68
CA VAL A 312 -13.34 -1.02 -9.96
C VAL A 312 -13.96 -0.21 -11.11
N GLY A 313 -15.29 -0.09 -11.15
CA GLY A 313 -15.96 0.66 -12.19
C GLY A 313 -17.47 0.49 -12.18
N ASN A 314 -18.20 1.20 -13.08
CA ASN A 314 -19.63 1.01 -13.27
C ASN A 314 -20.06 1.32 -14.72
N ASP A 315 -21.04 0.59 -15.22
CA ASP A 315 -21.64 0.77 -16.55
C ASP A 315 -23.00 1.51 -16.51
N GLY A 316 -23.35 2.07 -15.34
CA GLY A 316 -24.67 2.68 -15.08
C GLY A 316 -25.75 1.73 -14.62
N ARG A 317 -25.55 0.41 -14.79
CA ARG A 317 -26.43 -0.66 -14.30
C ARG A 317 -25.75 -1.53 -13.25
N TYR A 318 -24.52 -1.94 -13.50
CA TYR A 318 -23.71 -2.73 -12.56
C TYR A 318 -22.58 -1.88 -11.99
N VAL A 319 -22.30 -2.10 -10.71
CA VAL A 319 -21.05 -1.65 -10.07
C VAL A 319 -20.17 -2.87 -9.91
N TYR A 320 -18.93 -2.73 -10.37
CA TYR A 320 -17.87 -3.73 -10.28
C TYR A 320 -16.94 -3.37 -9.12
N TYR A 321 -16.58 -4.36 -8.31
CA TYR A 321 -15.71 -4.16 -7.16
C TYR A 321 -14.88 -5.40 -6.88
N THR A 322 -13.73 -5.24 -6.27
CA THR A 322 -12.97 -6.35 -5.70
C THR A 322 -13.18 -6.41 -4.19
N SER A 323 -13.07 -7.61 -3.64
CA SER A 323 -13.30 -7.85 -2.21
C SER A 323 -12.50 -9.05 -1.71
N ALA A 324 -12.09 -8.96 -0.44
CA ALA A 324 -11.50 -10.04 0.35
C ALA A 324 -12.56 -10.92 1.07
N GLU A 325 -13.83 -10.86 0.65
CA GLU A 325 -14.94 -11.59 1.33
C GLU A 325 -14.82 -13.11 1.27
N VAL A 326 -14.01 -13.66 0.36
CA VAL A 326 -13.76 -15.11 0.26
C VAL A 326 -12.71 -15.53 1.30
N SER A 327 -11.63 -14.76 1.39
CA SER A 327 -10.55 -14.92 2.36
C SER A 327 -9.79 -13.59 2.49
N PRO A 328 -9.38 -13.18 3.69
CA PRO A 328 -8.55 -11.97 3.86
C PRO A 328 -7.24 -11.96 3.07
N VAL A 329 -6.75 -13.13 2.65
CA VAL A 329 -5.51 -13.28 1.84
C VAL A 329 -5.80 -13.45 0.35
N GLU A 330 -7.07 -13.36 -0.08
CA GLU A 330 -7.48 -13.46 -1.48
C GLU A 330 -8.23 -12.20 -1.91
N ASN A 331 -8.19 -11.91 -3.21
CA ASN A 331 -8.92 -10.78 -3.79
C ASN A 331 -9.70 -11.23 -5.02
N HIS A 332 -11.00 -11.00 -5.04
CA HIS A 332 -11.87 -11.44 -6.12
C HIS A 332 -12.74 -10.33 -6.68
N LEU A 333 -13.03 -10.41 -7.98
CA LEU A 333 -13.96 -9.50 -8.65
C LEU A 333 -15.40 -9.94 -8.45
N PHE A 334 -16.24 -8.97 -8.12
CA PHE A 334 -17.68 -9.06 -8.00
C PHE A 334 -18.37 -7.97 -8.81
N ARG A 335 -19.65 -8.16 -9.08
CA ARG A 335 -20.54 -7.09 -9.55
C ARG A 335 -21.87 -7.11 -8.80
N ILE A 336 -22.50 -5.95 -8.70
CA ILE A 336 -23.85 -5.79 -8.10
C ILE A 336 -24.71 -4.90 -8.99
N GLU A 337 -25.96 -5.31 -9.24
CA GLU A 337 -26.89 -4.57 -10.07
C GLU A 337 -27.60 -3.48 -9.28
N ILE A 338 -27.66 -2.26 -9.83
CA ILE A 338 -28.49 -1.16 -9.31
C ILE A 338 -29.77 -1.09 -10.14
N LYS A 339 -30.92 -1.15 -9.46
CA LYS A 339 -32.26 -1.07 -10.06
C LYS A 339 -33.00 0.17 -9.56
N ASN A 340 -33.92 0.66 -10.37
CA ASN A 340 -34.81 1.79 -10.05
C ASN A 340 -34.08 3.11 -9.74
N LEU A 341 -32.80 3.28 -10.12
CA LEU A 341 -32.01 4.47 -9.81
C LEU A 341 -32.65 5.77 -10.34
N LYS A 342 -33.33 5.72 -11.50
CA LYS A 342 -34.09 6.86 -12.04
C LYS A 342 -35.17 7.40 -11.11
N LYS A 343 -35.55 6.67 -10.07
CA LYS A 343 -36.53 7.11 -9.03
C LYS A 343 -35.82 7.77 -7.84
N GLY A 344 -34.52 7.97 -7.91
CA GLY A 344 -33.66 8.52 -6.84
C GLY A 344 -33.05 7.45 -5.94
N VAL A 345 -32.01 7.83 -5.19
CA VAL A 345 -31.24 6.96 -4.29
C VAL A 345 -32.15 6.25 -3.27
N ALA A 346 -33.08 6.97 -2.66
CA ALA A 346 -34.01 6.43 -1.65
C ALA A 346 -34.87 5.26 -2.16
N LYS A 347 -35.15 5.21 -3.47
CA LYS A 347 -35.98 4.17 -4.12
C LYS A 347 -35.15 3.15 -4.92
N ALA A 348 -33.84 3.33 -5.02
CA ALA A 348 -32.97 2.36 -5.68
C ALA A 348 -33.03 1.01 -4.94
N SER A 349 -32.85 -0.07 -5.65
CA SER A 349 -32.73 -1.42 -5.08
C SER A 349 -31.55 -2.14 -5.70
N PHE A 350 -30.97 -3.08 -4.97
CA PHE A 350 -29.74 -3.74 -5.36
C PHE A 350 -29.97 -5.22 -5.60
N GLY A 351 -29.33 -5.77 -6.62
CA GLY A 351 -29.27 -7.21 -6.88
C GLY A 351 -28.44 -7.94 -5.81
N LYS A 352 -28.36 -9.24 -5.93
CA LYS A 352 -27.38 -10.02 -5.16
C LYS A 352 -26.00 -9.84 -5.79
N PRO A 353 -24.92 -9.70 -4.98
CA PRO A 353 -23.56 -9.75 -5.50
C PRO A 353 -23.31 -11.01 -6.33
N GLN A 354 -22.58 -10.86 -7.42
CA GLN A 354 -22.18 -11.95 -8.31
C GLN A 354 -20.67 -11.97 -8.38
N ARG A 355 -20.04 -13.05 -7.92
CA ARG A 355 -18.62 -13.29 -8.08
C ARG A 355 -18.29 -13.58 -9.54
N LEU A 356 -17.23 -13.02 -10.08
CA LEU A 356 -16.83 -13.13 -11.48
C LEU A 356 -15.49 -13.85 -11.68
N THR A 357 -14.65 -13.93 -10.63
CA THR A 357 -13.38 -14.67 -10.62
C THR A 357 -13.45 -15.82 -9.62
N PHE A 358 -13.05 -17.04 -10.02
CA PHE A 358 -13.30 -18.24 -9.22
C PHE A 358 -12.05 -19.03 -8.85
N ALA A 359 -10.93 -18.83 -9.55
CA ALA A 359 -9.67 -19.45 -9.20
C ALA A 359 -9.21 -18.95 -7.81
N GLU A 360 -8.55 -19.83 -7.06
CA GLU A 360 -7.93 -19.48 -5.80
C GLU A 360 -6.80 -18.48 -6.01
N GLY A 361 -6.71 -17.48 -5.14
CA GLY A 361 -5.61 -16.53 -5.11
C GLY A 361 -6.01 -15.06 -5.21
N TRP A 362 -5.05 -14.25 -5.60
CA TRP A 362 -5.18 -12.81 -5.69
C TRP A 362 -5.37 -12.37 -7.14
N HIS A 363 -6.52 -11.75 -7.43
CA HIS A 363 -6.90 -11.27 -8.76
C HIS A 363 -6.70 -9.77 -8.89
N GLU A 364 -5.95 -9.35 -9.91
CA GLU A 364 -5.78 -7.97 -10.36
C GLU A 364 -6.61 -7.75 -11.61
N ILE A 365 -7.49 -6.76 -11.58
CA ILE A 365 -8.52 -6.56 -12.58
C ILE A 365 -8.27 -5.28 -13.39
N GLN A 366 -8.28 -5.38 -14.72
CA GLN A 366 -8.32 -4.24 -15.62
C GLN A 366 -9.64 -4.27 -16.41
N LEU A 367 -10.61 -3.47 -15.99
CA LEU A 367 -11.92 -3.38 -16.64
C LEU A 367 -11.80 -2.54 -17.91
N SER A 368 -12.41 -2.99 -19.02
CA SER A 368 -12.45 -2.20 -20.26
C SER A 368 -13.36 -0.98 -20.10
N PRO A 369 -13.01 0.19 -20.69
CA PRO A 369 -13.82 1.41 -20.57
C PRO A 369 -15.23 1.30 -21.16
N ASP A 370 -15.44 0.36 -22.10
CA ASP A 370 -16.77 0.04 -22.65
C ASP A 370 -17.57 -0.96 -21.81
N TYR A 371 -16.97 -1.45 -20.71
CA TYR A 371 -17.57 -2.40 -19.74
C TYR A 371 -18.04 -3.73 -20.35
N LYS A 372 -17.42 -4.17 -21.45
CA LYS A 372 -17.75 -5.47 -22.05
C LYS A 372 -16.82 -6.58 -21.61
N HIS A 373 -15.58 -6.22 -21.28
CA HIS A 373 -14.51 -7.15 -20.95
C HIS A 373 -13.72 -6.70 -19.73
N PHE A 374 -12.98 -7.63 -19.16
CA PHE A 374 -11.90 -7.32 -18.23
C PHE A 374 -10.72 -8.29 -18.44
N ILE A 375 -9.53 -7.81 -18.13
CA ILE A 375 -8.34 -8.65 -17.95
C ILE A 375 -8.32 -9.09 -16.50
N ASP A 376 -8.23 -10.39 -16.28
CA ASP A 376 -8.02 -11.04 -14.99
C ASP A 376 -6.58 -11.56 -14.95
N SER A 377 -5.71 -10.92 -14.16
CA SER A 377 -4.35 -11.38 -13.90
C SER A 377 -4.30 -11.89 -12.45
N TYR A 378 -4.09 -13.19 -12.26
CA TYR A 378 -4.06 -13.75 -10.92
C TYR A 378 -2.87 -14.68 -10.68
N SER A 379 -2.54 -14.84 -9.43
CA SER A 379 -1.60 -15.82 -8.91
C SER A 379 -2.08 -16.40 -7.59
N SER A 380 -1.54 -17.56 -7.21
CA SER A 380 -1.73 -18.15 -5.89
C SER A 380 -0.41 -18.73 -5.39
N LEU A 381 -0.36 -19.28 -4.19
CA LEU A 381 0.86 -19.84 -3.60
C LEU A 381 1.66 -20.71 -4.58
N CYS A 382 0.95 -21.55 -5.36
CA CYS A 382 1.55 -22.50 -6.32
C CYS A 382 1.39 -22.07 -7.79
N THR A 383 0.62 -21.02 -8.08
CA THR A 383 0.35 -20.56 -9.46
C THR A 383 1.15 -19.29 -9.73
N PRO A 384 2.18 -19.32 -10.59
CA PRO A 384 3.03 -18.14 -10.83
C PRO A 384 2.27 -16.95 -11.37
N ARG A 385 1.57 -17.11 -12.49
CA ARG A 385 0.65 -16.10 -13.06
C ARG A 385 -0.22 -16.70 -14.15
N VAL A 386 -1.48 -16.31 -14.14
CA VAL A 386 -2.42 -16.60 -15.22
C VAL A 386 -3.06 -15.28 -15.64
N VAL A 387 -3.15 -15.01 -16.94
CA VAL A 387 -3.79 -13.81 -17.49
C VAL A 387 -4.88 -14.23 -18.47
N ASN A 388 -6.11 -13.84 -18.18
CA ASN A 388 -7.29 -14.15 -19.00
C ASN A 388 -7.98 -12.87 -19.48
N ILE A 389 -8.61 -12.95 -20.65
CA ILE A 389 -9.65 -12.01 -21.05
C ILE A 389 -11.00 -12.64 -20.70
N CYS A 390 -11.81 -11.89 -19.98
CA CYS A 390 -13.13 -12.30 -19.53
C CYS A 390 -14.20 -11.31 -20.00
N THR A 391 -15.45 -11.79 -20.14
CA THR A 391 -16.63 -10.94 -20.26
C THR A 391 -17.06 -10.45 -18.87
N THR A 392 -17.74 -9.32 -18.79
CA THR A 392 -18.19 -8.74 -17.51
C THR A 392 -19.32 -9.52 -16.82
N ASP A 393 -19.73 -10.67 -17.37
CA ASP A 393 -20.54 -11.68 -16.68
C ASP A 393 -19.70 -12.86 -16.13
N GLY A 394 -18.38 -12.80 -16.23
CA GLY A 394 -17.43 -13.77 -15.63
C GLY A 394 -17.04 -14.94 -16.53
N LYS A 395 -17.42 -14.93 -17.83
CA LYS A 395 -16.99 -15.99 -18.76
C LYS A 395 -15.58 -15.70 -19.28
N ILE A 396 -14.67 -16.65 -19.11
CA ILE A 396 -13.35 -16.62 -19.73
C ILE A 396 -13.51 -16.78 -21.25
N LEU A 397 -13.07 -15.78 -22.01
CA LEU A 397 -13.04 -15.82 -23.47
C LEU A 397 -11.73 -16.43 -23.97
N LYS A 398 -10.62 -16.05 -23.34
CA LYS A 398 -9.29 -16.47 -23.78
C LYS A 398 -8.26 -16.42 -22.66
N ASN A 399 -7.42 -17.44 -22.59
CA ASN A 399 -6.18 -17.39 -21.80
C ASN A 399 -5.09 -16.71 -22.65
N LEU A 400 -4.49 -15.65 -22.14
CA LEU A 400 -3.40 -14.92 -22.77
C LEU A 400 -2.04 -15.43 -22.33
N LEU A 401 -1.94 -15.84 -21.05
CA LEU A 401 -0.72 -16.34 -20.45
C LEU A 401 -1.06 -17.32 -19.34
N THR A 402 -0.35 -18.43 -19.32
CA THR A 402 -0.09 -19.24 -18.13
C THR A 402 1.43 -19.31 -17.99
N ALA A 403 1.96 -18.59 -17.03
CA ALA A 403 3.39 -18.48 -16.84
C ALA A 403 3.97 -19.77 -16.26
N ASP A 404 5.12 -20.18 -16.77
CA ASP A 404 5.93 -21.22 -16.16
C ASP A 404 6.49 -20.73 -14.81
N ASP A 405 6.84 -21.67 -13.95
CA ASP A 405 7.48 -21.38 -12.69
C ASP A 405 8.97 -21.05 -12.90
N PRO A 406 9.38 -19.78 -12.65
CA PRO A 406 10.77 -19.36 -12.89
C PRO A 406 11.76 -19.89 -11.85
N THR A 407 11.28 -20.59 -10.82
CA THR A 407 12.11 -21.07 -9.70
C THR A 407 12.47 -22.55 -9.79
N LEU A 408 12.10 -23.23 -10.89
CA LEU A 408 12.29 -24.70 -11.02
C LEU A 408 13.75 -25.15 -10.96
N ASP A 409 14.69 -24.33 -11.45
CA ASP A 409 16.12 -24.63 -11.40
C ASP A 409 16.77 -24.36 -10.02
N TYR A 410 16.04 -23.69 -9.13
CA TYR A 410 16.51 -23.30 -7.81
C TYR A 410 15.97 -24.22 -6.71
N ALA A 411 16.77 -24.41 -5.68
CA ALA A 411 16.38 -25.16 -4.48
C ALA A 411 15.43 -24.32 -3.60
N TYR A 412 14.22 -24.04 -4.11
CA TYR A 412 13.17 -23.40 -3.33
C TYR A 412 12.61 -24.36 -2.29
N THR A 413 12.51 -23.90 -1.06
CA THR A 413 12.11 -24.68 0.10
C THR A 413 10.60 -24.65 0.31
N GLU A 414 10.11 -25.46 1.25
CA GLU A 414 8.68 -25.48 1.59
C GLU A 414 8.21 -24.11 2.12
N ILE A 415 7.06 -23.65 1.61
CA ILE A 415 6.38 -22.42 2.04
C ILE A 415 4.98 -22.79 2.50
N SER A 416 4.63 -22.48 3.74
CA SER A 416 3.30 -22.70 4.28
C SER A 416 2.60 -21.37 4.59
N LEU A 417 1.32 -21.27 4.21
CA LEU A 417 0.37 -20.26 4.71
C LEU A 417 -0.41 -20.84 5.86
N GLY A 418 -0.61 -20.05 6.91
CA GLY A 418 -1.38 -20.47 8.06
C GLY A 418 -1.96 -19.31 8.84
N THR A 419 -2.62 -19.64 9.95
CA THR A 419 -3.16 -18.65 10.89
C THR A 419 -2.72 -18.94 12.30
N VAL A 420 -2.61 -17.87 13.08
CA VAL A 420 -2.42 -17.88 14.52
C VAL A 420 -3.40 -16.91 15.16
N ARG A 421 -3.94 -17.25 16.31
CA ARG A 421 -4.90 -16.40 16.99
C ARG A 421 -4.24 -15.11 17.49
N SER A 422 -4.90 -13.96 17.28
CA SER A 422 -4.47 -12.67 17.83
C SER A 422 -4.41 -12.70 19.37
N ALA A 423 -3.62 -11.84 19.97
CA ALA A 423 -3.42 -11.80 21.41
C ALA A 423 -4.71 -11.50 22.21
N ASP A 424 -5.68 -10.80 21.60
CA ASP A 424 -7.00 -10.56 22.19
C ASP A 424 -7.99 -11.71 21.94
N GLY A 425 -7.60 -12.73 21.17
CA GLY A 425 -8.42 -13.89 20.86
C GLY A 425 -9.56 -13.65 19.88
N GLN A 426 -9.62 -12.48 19.21
CA GLN A 426 -10.76 -12.14 18.36
C GLN A 426 -10.55 -12.48 16.87
N TYR A 427 -9.29 -12.49 16.40
CA TYR A 427 -8.94 -12.62 15.00
C TYR A 427 -7.99 -13.77 14.74
N ASP A 428 -7.99 -14.30 13.54
CA ASP A 428 -6.97 -15.19 13.01
C ASP A 428 -5.97 -14.38 12.19
N ASN A 429 -4.78 -14.14 12.72
CA ASN A 429 -3.69 -13.46 12.02
C ASN A 429 -3.05 -14.41 11.03
N TYR A 430 -2.87 -13.98 9.79
CA TYR A 430 -2.26 -14.80 8.75
C TYR A 430 -0.75 -14.74 8.80
N TYR A 431 -0.10 -15.88 8.54
CA TYR A 431 1.36 -15.96 8.47
C TYR A 431 1.83 -16.79 7.27
N ARG A 432 3.06 -16.56 6.84
CA ARG A 432 3.83 -17.52 6.05
C ARG A 432 5.03 -18.00 6.83
N LEU A 433 5.34 -19.29 6.70
CA LEU A 433 6.51 -19.95 7.24
C LEU A 433 7.30 -20.59 6.10
N ILE A 434 8.58 -20.29 6.00
CA ILE A 434 9.50 -20.84 5.03
C ILE A 434 10.46 -21.74 5.78
N LYS A 435 10.52 -23.02 5.41
CA LYS A 435 11.42 -23.98 6.01
C LYS A 435 12.81 -23.90 5.39
N PRO A 436 13.88 -24.28 6.11
CA PRO A 436 15.22 -24.30 5.56
C PRO A 436 15.38 -25.36 4.45
N LYS A 437 16.40 -25.16 3.61
CA LYS A 437 16.80 -26.18 2.64
C LYS A 437 17.20 -27.47 3.35
N ASP A 438 16.86 -28.61 2.75
CA ASP A 438 17.14 -29.94 3.30
C ASP A 438 16.58 -30.11 4.73
N PHE A 439 15.33 -29.63 4.94
CA PHE A 439 14.66 -29.62 6.23
C PHE A 439 14.56 -31.05 6.81
N ASP A 440 15.05 -31.21 8.03
CA ASP A 440 15.00 -32.45 8.80
C ASP A 440 14.27 -32.17 10.14
N PRO A 441 13.06 -32.68 10.36
CA PRO A 441 12.29 -32.41 11.57
C PRO A 441 12.94 -32.87 12.88
N SER A 442 14.02 -33.66 12.82
CA SER A 442 14.80 -34.10 13.98
C SER A 442 15.85 -33.07 14.42
N LYS A 443 16.17 -32.10 13.56
CA LYS A 443 17.15 -31.03 13.86
C LYS A 443 16.46 -29.80 14.41
N LYS A 444 17.27 -28.90 14.98
CA LYS A 444 16.84 -27.59 15.44
C LYS A 444 17.41 -26.47 14.57
N TYR A 445 16.56 -25.53 14.22
CA TYR A 445 16.89 -24.45 13.30
C TYR A 445 16.70 -23.08 13.94
N PRO A 446 17.60 -22.11 13.66
CA PRO A 446 17.38 -20.71 14.03
C PRO A 446 16.20 -20.13 13.26
N VAL A 447 15.57 -19.11 13.86
CA VAL A 447 14.40 -18.44 13.28
C VAL A 447 14.73 -16.98 12.99
N ILE A 448 14.35 -16.49 11.81
CA ILE A 448 14.28 -15.05 11.52
C ILE A 448 12.80 -14.67 11.37
N VAL A 449 12.35 -13.80 12.25
CA VAL A 449 11.04 -13.15 12.14
C VAL A 449 11.23 -11.89 11.29
N TYR A 450 10.63 -11.85 10.09
CA TYR A 450 10.55 -10.61 9.33
C TYR A 450 9.24 -9.90 9.70
N VAL A 451 9.33 -8.66 10.16
CA VAL A 451 8.18 -7.88 10.60
C VAL A 451 8.09 -6.56 9.83
N TYR A 452 6.91 -6.20 9.36
CA TYR A 452 6.56 -4.84 9.03
C TYR A 452 5.56 -4.31 10.06
N GLY A 453 4.36 -4.89 10.10
CA GLY A 453 3.36 -4.70 11.14
C GLY A 453 2.64 -3.35 11.10
N GLY A 454 3.04 -2.44 10.21
CA GLY A 454 2.48 -1.09 10.13
C GLY A 454 1.04 -1.04 9.58
N PRO A 455 0.33 0.06 9.83
CA PRO A 455 -1.03 0.25 9.36
C PRO A 455 -1.14 0.08 7.85
N HIS A 456 -2.26 -0.48 7.41
CA HIS A 456 -2.60 -0.76 6.00
C HIS A 456 -1.61 -1.65 5.24
N SER A 457 -0.62 -2.23 5.90
CA SER A 457 0.23 -3.23 5.28
C SER A 457 -0.44 -4.60 5.27
N GLN A 458 -0.20 -5.37 4.24
CA GLN A 458 -0.53 -6.80 4.21
C GLN A 458 0.65 -7.54 3.60
N MET A 459 1.40 -8.24 4.45
CA MET A 459 2.63 -8.93 4.06
C MET A 459 2.38 -10.39 3.68
N VAL A 460 1.21 -10.92 3.98
CA VAL A 460 0.81 -12.31 3.73
C VAL A 460 -0.43 -12.32 2.86
N GLN A 461 -0.24 -12.75 1.59
CA GLN A 461 -1.31 -12.87 0.62
C GLN A 461 -1.18 -14.20 -0.12
N ASN A 462 -2.31 -14.77 -0.57
CA ASN A 462 -2.32 -15.94 -1.45
C ASN A 462 -1.97 -15.53 -2.89
N THR A 463 -0.74 -15.07 -3.07
CA THR A 463 -0.08 -14.79 -4.34
C THR A 463 1.03 -15.80 -4.59
N TYR A 464 1.69 -15.73 -5.74
CA TYR A 464 2.82 -16.61 -6.03
C TYR A 464 3.90 -16.52 -4.94
N LEU A 465 4.26 -17.67 -4.38
CA LEU A 465 5.18 -17.81 -3.25
C LEU A 465 4.71 -17.04 -2.00
N ALA A 466 3.41 -16.83 -1.83
CA ALA A 466 2.82 -16.11 -0.68
C ALA A 466 3.41 -14.69 -0.48
N GLN A 467 3.71 -13.99 -1.56
CA GLN A 467 4.31 -12.64 -1.53
C GLN A 467 5.70 -12.60 -0.84
N LEU A 468 6.41 -13.72 -0.78
CA LEU A 468 7.73 -13.74 -0.14
C LEU A 468 8.68 -12.74 -0.81
N ARG A 469 9.56 -12.17 -0.02
CA ARG A 469 10.73 -11.45 -0.49
C ARG A 469 11.83 -12.47 -0.78
N ARG A 470 12.52 -12.34 -1.89
CA ARG A 470 13.57 -13.34 -2.27
C ARG A 470 14.67 -13.47 -1.22
N TRP A 471 14.94 -12.43 -0.44
CA TRP A 471 15.85 -12.49 0.70
C TRP A 471 15.39 -13.49 1.77
N GLU A 472 14.10 -13.65 1.98
CA GLU A 472 13.56 -14.65 2.91
C GLU A 472 13.93 -16.07 2.44
N MET A 473 13.79 -16.35 1.14
CA MET A 473 14.22 -17.61 0.54
C MET A 473 15.75 -17.79 0.58
N TYR A 474 16.50 -16.71 0.35
CA TYR A 474 17.96 -16.70 0.45
C TYR A 474 18.42 -17.15 1.84
N MET A 475 17.79 -16.67 2.92
CA MET A 475 18.09 -17.09 4.29
C MET A 475 17.61 -18.52 4.58
N ALA A 476 16.45 -18.90 4.06
CA ALA A 476 15.96 -20.27 4.19
C ALA A 476 16.91 -21.29 3.53
N GLN A 477 17.48 -20.98 2.37
CA GLN A 477 18.50 -21.80 1.73
C GLN A 477 19.80 -21.91 2.55
N ARG A 478 20.01 -21.03 3.53
CA ARG A 478 21.15 -21.01 4.46
C ARG A 478 20.87 -21.62 5.82
N GLY A 479 19.72 -22.26 5.96
CA GLY A 479 19.39 -23.05 7.15
C GLY A 479 18.55 -22.32 8.20
N TYR A 480 17.92 -21.20 7.86
CA TYR A 480 17.00 -20.51 8.74
C TYR A 480 15.55 -20.87 8.46
N LEU A 481 14.75 -20.97 9.51
CA LEU A 481 13.30 -20.80 9.41
C LEU A 481 13.01 -19.31 9.25
N VAL A 482 12.19 -18.93 8.27
CA VAL A 482 11.79 -17.53 8.09
C VAL A 482 10.28 -17.42 8.28
N TYR A 483 9.87 -16.52 9.15
CA TYR A 483 8.48 -16.33 9.55
C TYR A 483 8.05 -14.89 9.34
N VAL A 484 6.85 -14.71 8.77
CA VAL A 484 6.22 -13.40 8.56
C VAL A 484 4.75 -13.50 8.93
N GLN A 485 4.27 -12.56 9.72
CA GLN A 485 2.89 -12.52 10.20
C GLN A 485 2.31 -11.12 10.03
N ASP A 486 1.05 -11.04 9.57
CA ASP A 486 0.24 -9.84 9.68
C ASP A 486 -0.44 -9.80 11.06
N ASN A 487 -0.48 -8.63 11.67
CA ASN A 487 -1.04 -8.38 13.00
C ASN A 487 -2.22 -7.41 12.91
N ARG A 488 -2.92 -7.19 14.03
CA ARG A 488 -3.89 -6.08 14.11
C ARG A 488 -3.21 -4.75 13.74
N GLY A 489 -3.93 -3.90 13.02
CA GLY A 489 -3.42 -2.69 12.38
C GLY A 489 -3.28 -2.83 10.86
N THR A 490 -3.13 -4.06 10.33
CA THR A 490 -3.05 -4.29 8.88
C THR A 490 -4.43 -4.26 8.20
N GLU A 491 -4.48 -4.27 6.86
CA GLU A 491 -5.72 -4.06 6.10
C GLU A 491 -6.56 -5.34 5.85
N ASN A 492 -7.71 -5.17 5.18
CA ASN A 492 -8.65 -6.21 4.72
C ASN A 492 -9.42 -6.96 5.82
N ARG A 493 -9.49 -6.40 7.03
CA ARG A 493 -10.11 -7.03 8.19
C ARG A 493 -11.14 -6.13 8.90
N GLY A 494 -11.43 -4.96 8.32
CA GLY A 494 -12.33 -3.95 8.86
C GLY A 494 -11.68 -3.01 9.88
N ILE A 495 -12.42 -1.94 10.17
CA ILE A 495 -11.91 -0.79 10.93
C ILE A 495 -11.52 -1.13 12.37
N ALA A 496 -12.21 -2.07 13.03
CA ALA A 496 -11.88 -2.47 14.41
C ALA A 496 -10.51 -3.15 14.50
N PHE A 497 -10.16 -3.96 13.49
CA PHE A 497 -8.86 -4.60 13.38
C PHE A 497 -7.76 -3.57 13.04
N GLU A 498 -8.01 -2.68 12.09
CA GLU A 498 -7.05 -1.68 11.64
C GLU A 498 -6.76 -0.63 12.73
N GLN A 499 -7.79 -0.13 13.37
CA GLN A 499 -7.67 0.90 14.40
C GLN A 499 -7.31 0.37 15.80
N ALA A 500 -6.95 -0.90 15.95
CA ALA A 500 -6.48 -1.46 17.23
C ALA A 500 -5.18 -0.79 17.73
N ILE A 501 -4.41 -0.22 16.83
CA ILE A 501 -3.11 0.42 17.10
C ILE A 501 -3.22 1.89 17.50
N HIS A 502 -4.38 2.52 17.29
CA HIS A 502 -4.56 3.97 17.48
C HIS A 502 -4.16 4.41 18.89
N GLY A 503 -3.38 5.49 18.96
CA GLY A 503 -2.87 6.09 20.17
C GLY A 503 -1.72 5.32 20.84
N GLN A 504 -1.35 4.14 20.30
CA GLN A 504 -0.34 3.27 20.92
C GLN A 504 0.35 2.34 19.91
N CYS A 505 0.86 2.90 18.80
CA CYS A 505 1.58 2.14 17.78
C CYS A 505 2.60 1.17 18.37
N GLY A 506 2.65 -0.05 17.83
CA GLY A 506 3.55 -1.12 18.25
C GLY A 506 3.02 -2.00 19.39
N GLN A 507 1.99 -1.61 20.12
CA GLN A 507 1.55 -2.37 21.31
C GLN A 507 0.68 -3.59 20.93
N ALA A 508 -0.38 -3.40 20.16
CA ALA A 508 -1.22 -4.49 19.68
C ALA A 508 -0.44 -5.39 18.70
N GLU A 509 0.39 -4.76 17.87
CA GLU A 509 1.24 -5.44 16.90
C GLU A 509 2.25 -6.37 17.59
N MET A 510 3.00 -5.88 18.61
CA MET A 510 3.93 -6.73 19.36
C MET A 510 3.22 -7.89 20.03
N ALA A 511 2.06 -7.63 20.66
CA ALA A 511 1.30 -8.69 21.33
C ALA A 511 0.92 -9.81 20.34
N ASP A 512 0.46 -9.44 19.15
CA ASP A 512 0.08 -10.41 18.11
C ASP A 512 1.30 -11.14 17.52
N GLN A 513 2.42 -10.42 17.27
CA GLN A 513 3.67 -11.03 16.78
C GLN A 513 4.20 -12.08 17.78
N ILE A 514 4.09 -11.80 19.08
CA ILE A 514 4.53 -12.73 20.13
C ILE A 514 3.68 -14.00 20.16
N GLU A 515 2.39 -13.96 19.88
CA GLU A 515 1.58 -15.18 19.77
C GLU A 515 2.10 -16.10 18.64
N GLY A 516 2.49 -15.53 17.49
CA GLY A 516 3.14 -16.28 16.42
C GLY A 516 4.49 -16.86 16.82
N VAL A 517 5.30 -16.07 17.52
CA VAL A 517 6.61 -16.55 18.02
C VAL A 517 6.45 -17.65 19.06
N LYS A 518 5.46 -17.58 19.96
CA LYS A 518 5.15 -18.68 20.91
C LYS A 518 4.76 -19.95 20.15
N MET A 519 3.90 -19.83 19.14
CA MET A 519 3.54 -20.97 18.28
C MET A 519 4.80 -21.61 17.65
N LEU A 520 5.73 -20.79 17.13
CA LEU A 520 6.99 -21.30 16.58
C LEU A 520 7.83 -22.00 17.64
N MET A 521 7.94 -21.43 18.84
CA MET A 521 8.71 -22.02 19.96
C MET A 521 8.16 -23.37 20.42
N ASP A 522 6.90 -23.67 20.16
CA ASP A 522 6.30 -24.98 20.47
C ASP A 522 6.63 -26.05 19.42
N LEU A 523 7.18 -25.67 18.28
CA LEU A 523 7.60 -26.62 17.24
C LEU A 523 8.90 -27.32 17.64
N PRO A 524 8.99 -28.65 17.53
CA PRO A 524 10.13 -29.44 18.01
C PRO A 524 11.44 -29.11 17.31
N TYR A 525 11.38 -28.59 16.11
CA TYR A 525 12.52 -28.25 15.26
C TYR A 525 12.96 -26.78 15.37
N VAL A 526 12.33 -25.96 16.23
CA VAL A 526 12.74 -24.58 16.48
C VAL A 526 13.79 -24.52 17.59
N ASP A 527 14.89 -23.82 17.33
CA ASP A 527 15.87 -23.47 18.33
C ASP A 527 15.45 -22.20 19.07
N LYS A 528 14.90 -22.34 20.26
CA LYS A 528 14.37 -21.23 21.07
C LYS A 528 15.43 -20.21 21.49
N GLU A 529 16.71 -20.64 21.50
CA GLU A 529 17.83 -19.77 21.87
C GLU A 529 18.40 -18.98 20.69
N ARG A 530 17.91 -19.28 19.47
CA ARG A 530 18.35 -18.61 18.24
C ARG A 530 17.16 -18.05 17.46
N ILE A 531 16.53 -17.00 18.02
CA ILE A 531 15.44 -16.27 17.35
C ILE A 531 15.89 -14.82 17.12
N GLY A 532 15.88 -14.41 15.86
CA GLY A 532 16.20 -13.06 15.42
C GLY A 532 15.00 -12.36 14.81
N VAL A 533 15.09 -11.03 14.65
CA VAL A 533 14.04 -10.20 14.04
C VAL A 533 14.62 -9.16 13.11
N HIS A 534 13.94 -8.93 11.97
CA HIS A 534 14.31 -7.95 10.97
C HIS A 534 13.09 -7.23 10.42
N GLY A 535 13.23 -5.93 10.16
CA GLY A 535 12.20 -5.12 9.49
C GLY A 535 12.73 -3.75 9.08
N TRP A 536 12.01 -3.08 8.18
CA TRP A 536 12.36 -1.80 7.61
C TRP A 536 11.29 -0.75 7.89
N SER A 537 11.67 0.52 8.13
CA SER A 537 10.74 1.62 8.38
C SER A 537 9.89 1.39 9.64
N TYR A 538 8.56 1.29 9.53
CA TYR A 538 7.71 0.82 10.62
C TYR A 538 8.17 -0.55 11.14
N GLY A 539 8.58 -1.44 10.24
CA GLY A 539 9.19 -2.72 10.62
C GLY A 539 10.50 -2.58 11.39
N GLY A 540 11.27 -1.52 11.13
CA GLY A 540 12.45 -1.15 11.94
C GLY A 540 12.06 -0.72 13.35
N PHE A 541 11.01 0.08 13.50
CA PHE A 541 10.40 0.42 14.79
C PHE A 541 9.93 -0.86 15.53
N MET A 542 9.20 -1.74 14.83
CA MET A 542 8.75 -3.02 15.40
C MET A 542 9.92 -3.92 15.79
N THR A 543 10.99 -3.95 15.02
CA THR A 543 12.20 -4.73 15.30
C THR A 543 12.85 -4.29 16.62
N ILE A 544 13.05 -2.98 16.81
CA ILE A 544 13.61 -2.46 18.06
C ILE A 544 12.63 -2.64 19.22
N SER A 545 11.33 -2.42 18.97
CA SER A 545 10.28 -2.68 19.96
C SER A 545 10.31 -4.11 20.47
N LEU A 546 10.41 -5.10 19.57
CA LEU A 546 10.42 -6.51 19.92
C LEU A 546 11.67 -6.92 20.71
N ILE A 547 12.88 -6.54 20.23
CA ILE A 547 14.12 -6.95 20.91
C ILE A 547 14.27 -6.29 22.28
N THR A 548 13.75 -5.07 22.48
CA THR A 548 13.85 -4.37 23.76
C THR A 548 12.79 -4.77 24.76
N ASN A 549 11.56 -5.11 24.32
CA ASN A 549 10.49 -5.56 25.22
C ASN A 549 10.52 -7.08 25.49
N TYR A 550 11.12 -7.88 24.59
CA TYR A 550 11.22 -9.34 24.70
C TYR A 550 12.68 -9.83 24.55
N PRO A 551 13.62 -9.31 25.36
CA PRO A 551 15.06 -9.60 25.23
C PRO A 551 15.41 -11.07 25.53
N ASP A 552 14.54 -11.81 26.21
CA ASP A 552 14.73 -13.23 26.48
C ASP A 552 14.36 -14.09 25.27
N ILE A 553 13.61 -13.56 24.30
CA ILE A 553 13.23 -14.24 23.05
C ILE A 553 14.19 -13.86 21.94
N PHE A 554 14.29 -12.57 21.60
CA PHE A 554 15.07 -12.09 20.46
C PHE A 554 16.53 -11.86 20.85
N LYS A 555 17.45 -12.56 20.18
CA LYS A 555 18.89 -12.50 20.45
C LYS A 555 19.63 -11.58 19.50
N VAL A 556 19.16 -11.49 18.25
CA VAL A 556 19.76 -10.68 17.17
C VAL A 556 18.66 -9.91 16.44
N ALA A 557 18.91 -8.65 16.15
CA ALA A 557 17.99 -7.80 15.42
C ALA A 557 18.71 -6.94 14.37
N VAL A 558 18.07 -6.73 13.22
CA VAL A 558 18.52 -5.76 12.24
C VAL A 558 17.37 -4.83 11.90
N ALA A 559 17.45 -3.58 12.31
CA ALA A 559 16.45 -2.55 12.08
C ALA A 559 16.88 -1.61 10.95
N GLY A 560 16.07 -1.51 9.91
CA GLY A 560 16.34 -0.60 8.80
C GLY A 560 15.49 0.65 8.86
N GLY A 561 16.09 1.85 8.74
CA GLY A 561 15.41 3.14 8.74
C GLY A 561 14.32 3.28 9.82
N PRO A 562 14.62 2.96 11.10
CA PRO A 562 13.58 2.77 12.11
C PRO A 562 12.99 4.10 12.57
N VAL A 563 11.66 4.19 12.68
CA VAL A 563 11.05 5.22 13.53
C VAL A 563 11.41 4.92 14.99
N ILE A 564 11.87 5.92 15.72
CA ILE A 564 12.29 5.78 17.12
C ILE A 564 11.35 6.51 18.07
N ASP A 565 10.90 7.68 17.66
CA ASP A 565 9.92 8.46 18.41
C ASP A 565 8.93 9.09 17.44
N TRP A 566 7.65 8.83 17.64
CA TRP A 566 6.59 9.32 16.75
C TRP A 566 6.45 10.85 16.72
N LYS A 567 6.98 11.57 17.72
CA LYS A 567 7.05 13.03 17.72
C LYS A 567 7.92 13.60 16.59
N TRP A 568 8.87 12.82 16.07
CA TRP A 568 9.74 13.22 14.96
C TRP A 568 9.24 12.75 13.60
N TYR A 569 8.12 12.05 13.57
CA TYR A 569 7.53 11.61 12.31
C TYR A 569 6.55 12.65 11.78
N GLU A 570 6.26 12.61 10.47
CA GLU A 570 5.44 13.62 9.82
C GLU A 570 3.99 13.62 10.34
N VAL A 571 3.35 14.80 10.29
CA VAL A 571 2.10 15.08 10.99
C VAL A 571 0.90 14.30 10.47
N MET A 572 0.78 14.12 9.12
CA MET A 572 -0.41 13.51 8.52
C MET A 572 -0.53 12.03 8.91
N TYR A 573 0.58 11.31 8.89
CA TYR A 573 0.67 9.93 9.34
C TYR A 573 0.74 9.84 10.88
N GLY A 574 1.65 10.61 11.49
CA GLY A 574 1.91 10.55 12.92
C GLY A 574 0.67 10.87 13.76
N GLU A 575 -0.03 11.95 13.44
CA GLU A 575 -1.25 12.33 14.18
C GLU A 575 -2.46 11.46 13.84
N ARG A 576 -2.51 10.81 12.67
CA ARG A 576 -3.56 9.81 12.36
C ARG A 576 -3.52 8.65 13.34
N TYR A 577 -2.34 8.10 13.57
CA TYR A 577 -2.20 6.87 14.35
C TYR A 577 -1.89 7.11 15.84
N MET A 578 -1.42 8.30 16.21
CA MET A 578 -1.02 8.61 17.57
C MET A 578 -1.74 9.81 18.20
N ASP A 579 -2.63 10.48 17.46
CA ASP A 579 -3.15 11.80 17.79
C ASP A 579 -2.04 12.89 17.90
N ASN A 580 -2.41 14.13 18.17
CA ASN A 580 -1.43 15.19 18.45
C ASN A 580 -0.70 14.88 19.78
N PRO A 581 0.62 15.09 19.89
CA PRO A 581 1.38 14.83 21.13
C PRO A 581 0.84 15.55 22.38
N ALA A 582 0.19 16.71 22.20
CA ALA A 582 -0.45 17.43 23.32
C ALA A 582 -1.75 16.75 23.78
N VAL A 583 -2.41 15.99 22.92
CA VAL A 583 -3.66 15.25 23.22
C VAL A 583 -3.36 13.87 23.80
N ASN A 584 -2.32 13.20 23.30
CA ASN A 584 -1.95 11.84 23.72
C ASN A 584 -0.50 11.74 24.22
N PRO A 585 -0.07 12.52 25.22
CA PRO A 585 1.32 12.51 25.69
C PRO A 585 1.74 11.13 26.24
N GLU A 586 0.82 10.40 26.90
CA GLU A 586 1.10 9.08 27.46
C GLU A 586 1.36 8.03 26.38
N GLY A 587 0.63 8.08 25.24
CA GLY A 587 0.86 7.19 24.11
C GLY A 587 2.23 7.41 23.49
N TYR A 588 2.62 8.66 23.29
CA TYR A 588 3.96 9.01 22.78
C TYR A 588 5.07 8.57 23.73
N GLU A 589 4.91 8.78 25.03
CA GLU A 589 5.88 8.33 26.03
C GLU A 589 6.03 6.81 26.06
N LYS A 590 4.89 6.10 26.01
CA LYS A 590 4.85 4.62 26.04
C LYS A 590 5.52 4.01 24.82
N THR A 591 5.38 4.62 23.65
CA THR A 591 5.83 4.09 22.36
C THR A 591 7.22 4.56 21.97
N SER A 592 7.78 5.57 22.65
CA SER A 592 9.13 6.09 22.37
C SER A 592 10.19 5.03 22.68
N LEU A 593 10.97 4.65 21.66
CA LEU A 593 12.07 3.70 21.81
C LEU A 593 13.28 4.29 22.52
N ILE A 594 13.36 5.60 22.64
CA ILE A 594 14.38 6.29 23.45
C ILE A 594 14.37 5.73 24.88
N ASN A 595 13.18 5.54 25.46
CA ASN A 595 13.01 5.03 26.81
C ASN A 595 13.37 3.55 26.96
N LYS A 596 13.48 2.84 25.83
CA LYS A 596 13.77 1.40 25.75
C LYS A 596 15.25 1.09 25.49
N ALA A 597 16.07 2.09 25.19
CA ALA A 597 17.48 1.88 24.86
C ALA A 597 18.25 1.09 25.96
N LYS A 598 17.94 1.34 27.22
CA LYS A 598 18.53 0.64 28.39
C LYS A 598 18.11 -0.84 28.50
N ASP A 599 17.02 -1.23 27.87
CA ASP A 599 16.46 -2.59 27.95
C ASP A 599 17.01 -3.52 26.85
N LEU A 600 17.81 -3.00 25.92
CA LEU A 600 18.47 -3.76 24.87
C LEU A 600 19.54 -4.68 25.47
N LYS A 601 19.34 -6.00 25.33
CA LYS A 601 20.30 -7.03 25.78
C LYS A 601 20.95 -7.79 24.63
N GLY A 602 20.20 -7.99 23.53
CA GLY A 602 20.66 -8.72 22.34
C GLY A 602 21.54 -7.86 21.44
N LYS A 603 21.98 -8.44 20.31
CA LYS A 603 22.73 -7.77 19.27
C LYS A 603 21.78 -6.98 18.37
N LEU A 604 22.01 -5.69 18.18
CA LEU A 604 21.22 -4.83 17.32
C LEU A 604 22.12 -4.12 16.30
N LEU A 605 21.81 -4.27 15.02
CA LEU A 605 22.33 -3.46 13.94
C LEU A 605 21.21 -2.53 13.44
N ILE A 606 21.51 -1.23 13.35
CA ILE A 606 20.67 -0.24 12.68
C ILE A 606 21.30 0.11 11.34
N CYS A 607 20.55 0.02 10.24
CA CYS A 607 20.93 0.47 8.90
C CYS A 607 20.02 1.62 8.48
N GLN A 608 20.57 2.71 7.94
CA GLN A 608 19.76 3.85 7.49
C GLN A 608 20.42 4.64 6.36
N GLY A 609 19.62 5.17 5.43
CA GLY A 609 20.07 6.18 4.49
C GLY A 609 20.36 7.51 5.19
N ALA A 610 21.52 8.10 4.91
CA ALA A 610 21.91 9.34 5.61
C ALA A 610 21.18 10.60 5.11
N ILE A 611 20.55 10.51 3.93
CA ILE A 611 19.71 11.60 3.37
C ILE A 611 18.23 11.17 3.27
N ASP A 612 17.78 10.35 4.23
CA ASP A 612 16.41 9.85 4.30
C ASP A 612 15.42 11.00 4.58
N PRO A 613 14.49 11.32 3.63
CA PRO A 613 13.51 12.40 3.80
C PRO A 613 12.20 11.91 4.45
N VAL A 614 12.08 10.61 4.75
CA VAL A 614 10.88 9.96 5.30
C VAL A 614 11.05 9.70 6.79
N VAL A 615 12.04 8.91 7.16
CA VAL A 615 12.45 8.71 8.55
C VAL A 615 13.77 9.45 8.74
N VAL A 616 13.69 10.67 9.21
CA VAL A 616 14.85 11.57 9.29
C VAL A 616 15.96 11.01 10.21
N TRP A 617 17.18 11.35 9.93
CA TRP A 617 18.37 10.78 10.57
C TRP A 617 18.38 10.94 12.10
N GLU A 618 17.67 11.92 12.63
CA GLU A 618 17.50 12.18 14.06
C GLU A 618 17.04 10.95 14.83
N HIS A 619 16.14 10.14 14.24
CA HIS A 619 15.63 8.93 14.88
C HIS A 619 16.77 8.01 15.33
N SER A 620 17.59 7.52 14.41
CA SER A 620 18.69 6.59 14.72
C SER A 620 19.75 7.20 15.62
N LEU A 621 20.16 8.44 15.32
CA LEU A 621 21.22 9.11 16.10
C LEU A 621 20.80 9.35 17.56
N SER A 622 19.53 9.69 17.79
CA SER A 622 19.01 9.89 19.14
C SER A 622 18.93 8.60 19.94
N PHE A 623 18.53 7.49 19.30
CA PHE A 623 18.57 6.17 19.95
C PHE A 623 19.98 5.74 20.31
N ILE A 624 20.94 5.91 19.38
CA ILE A 624 22.36 5.60 19.63
C ILE A 624 22.90 6.44 20.78
N ARG A 625 22.61 7.74 20.79
CA ARG A 625 22.99 8.65 21.88
C ARG A 625 22.47 8.15 23.23
N GLU A 626 21.26 7.65 23.30
CA GLU A 626 20.68 7.14 24.51
C GLU A 626 21.29 5.77 24.93
N CYS A 627 21.59 4.90 23.94
CA CYS A 627 22.37 3.68 24.20
C CYS A 627 23.74 4.01 24.82
N ILE A 628 24.46 4.99 24.28
CA ILE A 628 25.76 5.42 24.84
C ILE A 628 25.62 5.89 26.29
N LYS A 629 24.62 6.72 26.60
CA LYS A 629 24.37 7.18 27.98
C LYS A 629 24.10 6.05 28.96
N ASN A 630 23.46 4.98 28.50
CA ASN A 630 23.14 3.81 29.30
C ASN A 630 24.23 2.72 29.25
N ASN A 631 25.38 2.99 28.60
CA ASN A 631 26.45 2.01 28.37
C ASN A 631 25.98 0.72 27.66
N VAL A 632 25.05 0.86 26.72
CA VAL A 632 24.51 -0.22 25.88
C VAL A 632 25.18 -0.16 24.51
N GLN A 633 25.64 -1.32 24.02
CA GLN A 633 26.28 -1.41 22.71
C GLN A 633 25.22 -1.62 21.60
N VAL A 634 25.36 -0.87 20.50
CA VAL A 634 24.55 -0.97 19.29
C VAL A 634 25.43 -0.78 18.08
N ASP A 635 25.25 -1.57 17.05
CA ASP A 635 25.92 -1.43 15.78
C ASP A 635 25.12 -0.51 14.85
N TYR A 636 25.82 0.35 14.10
CA TYR A 636 25.17 1.30 13.19
C TYR A 636 25.90 1.36 11.85
N PHE A 637 25.13 1.26 10.76
CA PHE A 637 25.68 1.37 9.42
C PHE A 637 24.87 2.37 8.57
N PRO A 638 25.38 3.60 8.34
CA PRO A 638 24.75 4.56 7.45
C PRO A 638 25.08 4.26 5.99
N TYR A 639 24.12 4.47 5.10
CA TYR A 639 24.29 4.53 3.65
C TYR A 639 24.38 6.01 3.23
N PRO A 640 25.57 6.55 2.97
CA PRO A 640 25.81 8.00 2.97
C PRO A 640 25.03 8.80 1.94
N CYS A 641 24.69 8.20 0.79
CA CYS A 641 23.98 8.87 -0.29
C CYS A 641 22.61 8.24 -0.57
N ALA A 642 22.12 7.38 0.31
CA ALA A 642 20.81 6.73 0.16
C ALA A 642 19.71 7.50 0.90
N GLU A 643 18.55 7.52 0.28
CA GLU A 643 17.28 7.95 0.87
C GLU A 643 16.67 6.80 1.70
N HIS A 644 15.36 6.88 2.00
CA HIS A 644 14.66 5.88 2.80
C HIS A 644 14.77 4.46 2.23
N ASN A 645 14.69 4.31 0.92
CA ASN A 645 14.89 3.05 0.23
C ASN A 645 16.29 2.98 -0.39
N VAL A 646 17.15 2.12 0.14
CA VAL A 646 18.45 1.82 -0.46
C VAL A 646 18.25 1.05 -1.76
N MET A 647 18.80 1.53 -2.87
CA MET A 647 18.53 1.01 -4.20
C MET A 647 19.77 0.49 -4.92
N GLY A 648 19.56 -0.28 -6.01
CA GLY A 648 20.63 -0.74 -6.89
C GLY A 648 21.68 -1.61 -6.19
N LYS A 649 22.95 -1.37 -6.45
CA LYS A 649 24.06 -2.13 -5.86
C LYS A 649 24.20 -1.92 -4.36
N ASP A 650 23.86 -0.74 -3.85
CA ASP A 650 23.86 -0.47 -2.41
C ASP A 650 22.85 -1.34 -1.69
N ARG A 651 21.73 -1.71 -2.35
CA ARG A 651 20.75 -2.65 -1.81
C ARG A 651 21.29 -4.08 -1.73
N VAL A 652 22.13 -4.50 -2.69
CA VAL A 652 22.84 -5.78 -2.60
C VAL A 652 23.74 -5.80 -1.37
N HIS A 653 24.60 -4.76 -1.22
CA HIS A 653 25.46 -4.62 -0.05
C HIS A 653 24.68 -4.58 1.27
N LEU A 654 23.54 -3.89 1.30
CA LEU A 654 22.67 -3.84 2.47
C LEU A 654 22.20 -5.24 2.89
N HIS A 655 21.69 -6.03 1.94
CA HIS A 655 21.19 -7.36 2.25
C HIS A 655 22.29 -8.35 2.60
N ASP A 656 23.49 -8.24 1.98
CA ASP A 656 24.67 -8.97 2.42
C ASP A 656 25.02 -8.63 3.88
N LYS A 657 25.04 -7.36 4.23
CA LYS A 657 25.32 -6.92 5.60
C LYS A 657 24.28 -7.43 6.63
N ILE A 658 23.00 -7.41 6.26
CA ILE A 658 21.92 -7.96 7.09
C ILE A 658 22.14 -9.47 7.29
N SER A 659 22.41 -10.19 6.20
CA SER A 659 22.60 -11.66 6.23
C SER A 659 23.81 -12.04 7.08
N MET A 660 24.96 -11.40 6.85
CA MET A 660 26.18 -11.62 7.64
C MET A 660 25.96 -11.36 9.12
N TYR A 661 25.16 -10.34 9.49
CA TYR A 661 24.91 -10.04 10.90
C TYR A 661 24.12 -11.18 11.58
N PHE A 662 23.17 -11.79 10.90
CA PHE A 662 22.51 -12.99 11.41
C PHE A 662 23.43 -14.21 11.43
N GLU A 663 24.24 -14.43 10.39
CA GLU A 663 25.21 -15.53 10.30
C GLU A 663 26.28 -15.45 11.43
N ASP A 664 26.70 -14.23 11.78
CA ASP A 664 27.73 -14.01 12.80
C ASP A 664 27.21 -14.15 14.24
N TYR A 665 25.94 -13.80 14.48
CA TYR A 665 25.44 -13.64 15.86
C TYR A 665 24.22 -14.48 16.21
N LEU A 666 23.51 -15.08 15.24
CA LEU A 666 22.32 -15.92 15.49
C LEU A 666 22.63 -17.41 15.26
#